data_0d2ef2c0ad943e88e8cddba4f7ce3e92
#
_entry.id   0d2ef2c0ad943e88e8cddba4f7ce3e92
#
_cell.length_a   1.000
_cell.length_b   1.000
_cell.length_c   1.000
_cell.angle_alpha   90.00
_cell.angle_beta   90.00
_cell.angle_gamma   90.00
#
_symmetry.space_group_name_H-M   'P 1'
#
loop_
_entity.id
_entity.type
_entity.pdbx_description
1 polymer ?
#
loop_
_entity_poly.entity_id
_entity_poly.type
_entity_poly.pdbx_seq_one_letter_code
_entity_poly.pdbx_strand_id
1 'polypeptide(L)'
;MKVLKVVCLAGAAAFALTSFGEEASWQRPRTTRRYLHPPLAQNMFTLWNDGKIIRGDVAHHHDWSDWYYNLRSDVLWLMHGEKDEPFDFKTAKNRLPEDGAPFHGLSWKKDGLTVSLDAFCETGVRLPACFIRVTVENDGTAKSGLPMAVMMRRMREHYAVKGSPDIYAPYETQVEPFRWSDPLDFKASTFSNTWKSVSAVVRAAELPEGVAWDWTTSALRFTAFPKPGKPFVLDLTMSAPDAVARPQDRETVKAAAAEFWKAELKKINRLPAAIANDPEKMRLVKNLTVQMLQCFSHPIGSDLILPRQGGLQRFVWPWDCKDMLIALGLIGDFDMYIEGVLDFYFREYSAEDGRIGPFKNDWVCNSGECLYSLSRYCRRFDKRAVWNRHRDAAFRAFDWICQKRKEAANDPKKGMPGFFPAARATDNKTPIQLWVFTDHSTLAALKSFALAARHFGDSRADEVQAEYEDLRGLIASVYKKFSDAAKDKDEFRIPIVPSGDDEAFIKAGYFNNAQGYVLRLGLECGYVPQSDVMKVYNWHLRSGKASPKGLCANHPSKKNLKDKHIWYTTNAEQHWYWCFRHIGRDDLADLVFDATVKYSVSDEYYVGERYRDDNPWYFPWSPNASGSGRIIRMLLNDSQF
;
A
#
# COMPACT_ATOMS: atom_id res chain seq x y z
N MET A 1 27.55 34.04 -54.47
CA MET A 1 26.19 33.57 -54.27
C MET A 1 26.21 32.04 -54.24
N LYS A 2 26.35 31.43 -53.09
CA LYS A 2 26.13 29.99 -52.90
C LYS A 2 25.32 29.88 -51.59
N VAL A 3 24.08 29.49 -51.74
CA VAL A 3 23.13 29.28 -50.65
C VAL A 3 23.52 27.96 -50.00
N LEU A 4 23.99 28.02 -48.76
CA LEU A 4 24.26 26.85 -47.95
C LEU A 4 22.92 26.42 -47.31
N LYS A 5 22.35 25.33 -47.79
CA LYS A 5 21.22 24.67 -47.15
C LYS A 5 21.73 24.05 -45.85
N VAL A 6 21.29 24.62 -44.74
CA VAL A 6 21.38 23.96 -43.43
C VAL A 6 20.32 22.86 -43.42
N VAL A 7 20.77 21.62 -43.60
CA VAL A 7 19.94 20.44 -43.31
C VAL A 7 20.00 20.23 -41.81
N CYS A 8 18.95 20.64 -41.10
CA CYS A 8 18.70 20.21 -39.76
C CYS A 8 18.51 18.69 -39.78
N LEU A 9 19.50 17.98 -39.30
CA LEU A 9 19.38 16.58 -38.92
C LEU A 9 18.48 16.53 -37.69
N ALA A 10 17.17 16.52 -37.93
CA ALA A 10 16.22 15.91 -37.03
C ALA A 10 16.42 14.39 -37.09
N GLY A 11 17.52 13.95 -36.53
CA GLY A 11 17.75 12.56 -36.17
C GLY A 11 16.90 12.23 -34.93
N ALA A 12 15.60 12.49 -35.09
CA ALA A 12 14.63 11.87 -34.22
C ALA A 12 14.82 10.36 -34.33
N ALA A 13 14.99 9.73 -33.23
CA ALA A 13 14.81 8.30 -33.07
C ALA A 13 13.37 7.96 -33.45
N ALA A 14 13.10 7.89 -34.76
CA ALA A 14 12.05 7.08 -35.31
C ALA A 14 12.49 5.62 -35.15
N PHE A 15 12.66 5.20 -33.86
CA PHE A 15 12.64 3.80 -33.53
C PHE A 15 11.21 3.34 -33.74
N ALA A 16 11.03 2.81 -34.93
CA ALA A 16 10.13 1.72 -35.23
C ALA A 16 8.87 1.64 -34.36
N LEU A 17 7.86 2.39 -34.77
CA LEU A 17 6.49 1.89 -34.75
C LEU A 17 6.39 0.73 -35.77
N THR A 18 7.25 -0.26 -35.66
CA THR A 18 7.12 -1.52 -36.38
C THR A 18 6.39 -2.48 -35.46
N SER A 19 5.15 -2.72 -35.84
CA SER A 19 4.36 -3.91 -35.51
C SER A 19 4.50 -4.38 -34.06
N PHE A 20 3.85 -3.67 -33.14
CA PHE A 20 3.30 -4.39 -32.00
C PHE A 20 2.26 -5.35 -32.60
N GLY A 21 2.66 -6.61 -32.77
CA GLY A 21 1.71 -7.71 -32.92
C GLY A 21 0.65 -7.51 -31.86
N GLU A 22 -0.60 -7.85 -32.17
CA GLU A 22 -1.73 -7.75 -31.25
C GLU A 22 -1.27 -8.10 -29.85
N GLU A 23 -1.19 -7.09 -28.96
CA GLU A 23 -0.92 -7.31 -27.55
C GLU A 23 -1.97 -8.31 -27.10
N ALA A 24 -1.57 -9.53 -26.83
CA ALA A 24 -2.42 -10.52 -26.17
C ALA A 24 -3.11 -9.74 -25.06
N SER A 25 -4.44 -9.60 -25.13
CA SER A 25 -5.23 -8.61 -24.39
C SER A 25 -4.78 -8.52 -22.94
N TRP A 26 -4.04 -7.47 -22.56
CA TRP A 26 -3.55 -7.29 -21.21
C TRP A 26 -4.73 -7.31 -20.26
N GLN A 27 -4.73 -8.26 -19.35
CA GLN A 27 -5.67 -8.29 -18.25
C GLN A 27 -5.12 -7.42 -17.11
N ARG A 28 -5.98 -6.56 -16.53
CA ARG A 28 -5.60 -5.79 -15.36
C ARG A 28 -5.10 -6.70 -14.24
N PRO A 29 -4.26 -6.20 -13.33
CA PRO A 29 -3.84 -6.95 -12.16
C PRO A 29 -5.02 -7.57 -11.43
N ARG A 30 -4.80 -8.76 -10.93
CA ARG A 30 -5.82 -9.52 -10.18
C ARG A 30 -5.56 -9.36 -8.70
N THR A 31 -6.41 -8.64 -8.01
CA THR A 31 -6.33 -8.62 -6.55
C THR A 31 -6.72 -9.99 -6.01
N THR A 32 -5.98 -10.42 -5.00
CA THR A 32 -6.13 -11.75 -4.42
C THR A 32 -6.95 -11.72 -3.15
N ARG A 33 -7.07 -10.52 -2.57
CA ARG A 33 -7.77 -10.27 -1.32
C ARG A 33 -8.31 -8.85 -1.28
N ARG A 34 -9.43 -8.68 -0.57
CA ARG A 34 -10.15 -7.41 -0.41
C ARG A 34 -10.36 -7.14 1.05
N TYR A 35 -10.23 -5.89 1.45
CA TYR A 35 -10.64 -5.48 2.78
C TYR A 35 -12.16 -5.32 2.84
N LEU A 36 -12.75 -5.81 3.93
CA LEU A 36 -14.18 -5.68 4.21
C LEU A 36 -14.45 -4.71 5.37
N HIS A 37 -13.49 -4.56 6.28
CA HIS A 37 -13.64 -3.79 7.51
C HIS A 37 -13.71 -2.28 7.25
N PRO A 38 -14.45 -1.54 8.10
CA PRO A 38 -14.47 -0.08 8.06
C PRO A 38 -13.17 0.52 8.62
N PRO A 39 -12.93 1.83 8.43
CA PRO A 39 -11.84 2.52 9.11
C PRO A 39 -12.03 2.46 10.63
N LEU A 40 -10.92 2.58 11.35
CA LEU A 40 -10.86 2.60 12.82
C LEU A 40 -11.34 1.32 13.51
N ALA A 41 -11.52 0.24 12.78
CA ALA A 41 -11.84 -1.06 13.35
C ALA A 41 -10.66 -1.62 14.15
N GLN A 42 -10.97 -2.35 15.24
CA GLN A 42 -10.01 -3.08 16.07
C GLN A 42 -9.77 -4.51 15.56
N ASN A 43 -10.54 -4.95 14.60
CA ASN A 43 -10.32 -6.20 13.87
C ASN A 43 -10.46 -5.96 12.37
N MET A 44 -9.76 -6.77 11.62
CA MET A 44 -9.72 -6.70 10.16
C MET A 44 -10.40 -7.92 9.57
N PHE A 45 -11.15 -7.70 8.50
CA PHE A 45 -11.71 -8.77 7.68
C PHE A 45 -11.20 -8.65 6.26
N THR A 46 -10.81 -9.78 5.69
CA THR A 46 -10.39 -9.87 4.28
C THR A 46 -11.12 -11.01 3.57
N LEU A 47 -11.56 -10.75 2.35
CA LEU A 47 -12.13 -11.74 1.44
C LEU A 47 -11.07 -12.13 0.40
N TRP A 48 -10.86 -13.43 0.22
CA TRP A 48 -9.87 -13.99 -0.72
C TRP A 48 -10.54 -14.71 -1.89
N ASN A 49 -9.89 -14.67 -3.06
CA ASN A 49 -10.43 -15.25 -4.30
C ASN A 49 -10.72 -16.75 -4.26
N ASP A 50 -10.18 -17.48 -3.32
CA ASP A 50 -10.44 -18.90 -3.11
C ASP A 50 -11.55 -19.19 -2.10
N GLY A 51 -12.35 -18.19 -1.75
CA GLY A 51 -13.50 -18.34 -0.87
C GLY A 51 -13.20 -18.23 0.63
N LYS A 52 -12.01 -17.73 1.01
CA LYS A 52 -11.67 -17.47 2.43
C LYS A 52 -12.15 -16.10 2.87
N ILE A 53 -12.69 -16.06 4.08
CA ILE A 53 -12.83 -14.82 4.86
C ILE A 53 -11.96 -14.97 6.09
N ILE A 54 -11.01 -14.07 6.25
CA ILE A 54 -10.06 -14.08 7.35
C ILE A 54 -10.38 -12.91 8.28
N ARG A 55 -10.57 -13.20 9.57
CA ARG A 55 -10.66 -12.24 10.65
C ARG A 55 -9.36 -12.21 11.43
N GLY A 56 -8.85 -11.04 11.71
CA GLY A 56 -7.67 -10.85 12.53
C GLY A 56 -7.78 -9.63 13.44
N ASP A 57 -7.20 -9.70 14.63
CA ASP A 57 -7.17 -8.59 15.57
C ASP A 57 -6.08 -7.58 15.21
N VAL A 58 -6.34 -6.31 15.48
CA VAL A 58 -5.35 -5.25 15.33
C VAL A 58 -4.50 -5.19 16.59
N ALA A 59 -3.26 -5.67 16.49
CA ALA A 59 -2.34 -5.67 17.62
C ALA A 59 -1.85 -4.28 17.99
N HIS A 60 -1.52 -4.09 19.27
CA HIS A 60 -0.94 -2.86 19.82
C HIS A 60 0.47 -2.56 19.32
N HIS A 61 1.14 -3.55 18.74
CA HIS A 61 2.57 -3.48 18.57
C HIS A 61 2.99 -2.72 17.34
N HIS A 62 4.01 -1.89 17.56
CA HIS A 62 4.71 -1.09 16.59
C HIS A 62 6.01 -1.75 16.16
N ASP A 63 6.28 -2.94 16.71
CA ASP A 63 7.55 -3.60 16.64
C ASP A 63 7.68 -4.51 15.40
N TRP A 64 8.86 -4.51 14.84
CA TRP A 64 9.25 -5.41 13.76
C TRP A 64 9.09 -6.88 14.09
N SER A 65 9.25 -7.28 15.34
CA SER A 65 9.13 -8.67 15.73
C SER A 65 7.72 -9.21 15.59
N ASP A 66 6.72 -8.31 15.62
CA ASP A 66 5.32 -8.63 15.40
C ASP A 66 4.90 -8.53 13.94
N TRP A 67 5.88 -8.37 13.09
CA TRP A 67 5.79 -8.07 11.68
C TRP A 67 4.83 -8.96 10.94
N TYR A 68 4.75 -10.17 11.35
CA TYR A 68 4.08 -11.12 10.53
C TYR A 68 3.03 -11.94 11.28
N TYR A 69 3.02 -12.00 12.61
CA TYR A 69 2.72 -13.30 13.12
C TYR A 69 1.86 -13.48 14.33
N ASN A 70 1.58 -12.48 15.09
CA ASN A 70 0.73 -12.63 16.27
C ASN A 70 -0.75 -12.39 15.98
N LEU A 71 -1.16 -12.73 14.77
CA LEU A 71 -2.54 -12.80 14.43
C LEU A 71 -3.12 -14.10 14.94
N ARG A 72 -3.85 -14.00 16.01
CA ARG A 72 -4.92 -14.97 16.23
C ARG A 72 -5.97 -14.67 15.15
N SER A 73 -5.86 -15.37 14.03
CA SER A 73 -6.79 -15.21 12.93
C SER A 73 -7.64 -16.43 12.82
N ASP A 74 -8.94 -16.21 12.68
CA ASP A 74 -9.89 -17.24 12.33
C ASP A 74 -10.24 -17.11 10.86
N VAL A 75 -10.50 -18.23 10.23
CA VAL A 75 -10.83 -18.32 8.83
C VAL A 75 -12.12 -19.06 8.65
N LEU A 76 -13.04 -18.44 7.92
CA LEU A 76 -14.18 -19.08 7.34
C LEU A 76 -13.86 -19.39 5.89
N TRP A 77 -13.89 -20.66 5.48
CA TRP A 77 -13.50 -21.08 4.14
C TRP A 77 -14.60 -21.84 3.45
N LEU A 78 -15.08 -21.30 2.34
CA LEU A 78 -16.04 -21.97 1.47
C LEU A 78 -15.31 -22.95 0.56
N MET A 79 -15.67 -24.24 0.67
CA MET A 79 -15.07 -25.36 -0.04
C MET A 79 -16.13 -26.10 -0.86
N HIS A 80 -15.70 -26.90 -1.82
CA HIS A 80 -16.61 -27.72 -2.63
C HIS A 80 -16.07 -29.13 -2.86
N GLY A 81 -16.95 -29.99 -3.31
CA GLY A 81 -16.63 -31.39 -3.63
C GLY A 81 -16.53 -32.30 -2.40
N GLU A 82 -16.49 -33.61 -2.63
CA GLU A 82 -16.41 -34.62 -1.55
C GLU A 82 -15.09 -34.55 -0.74
N LYS A 83 -14.05 -33.94 -1.31
CA LYS A 83 -12.72 -33.81 -0.71
C LYS A 83 -12.46 -32.43 -0.08
N ASP A 84 -13.47 -31.59 0.01
CA ASP A 84 -13.31 -30.21 0.51
C ASP A 84 -12.22 -29.43 -0.24
N GLU A 85 -12.37 -29.30 -1.54
CA GLU A 85 -11.44 -28.58 -2.38
C GLU A 85 -11.73 -27.06 -2.35
N PRO A 86 -10.72 -26.21 -2.31
CA PRO A 86 -10.90 -24.77 -2.44
C PRO A 86 -11.38 -24.42 -3.85
N PHE A 87 -12.13 -23.34 -3.98
CA PHE A 87 -12.42 -22.79 -5.30
C PHE A 87 -11.14 -22.28 -5.98
N ASP A 88 -11.04 -22.52 -7.28
CA ASP A 88 -9.90 -22.00 -8.05
C ASP A 88 -9.96 -20.49 -8.10
N PHE A 89 -8.98 -19.87 -7.46
CA PHE A 89 -8.87 -18.42 -7.34
C PHE A 89 -8.71 -17.71 -8.68
N LYS A 90 -8.19 -18.38 -9.71
CA LYS A 90 -8.00 -17.84 -11.06
C LYS A 90 -9.31 -17.72 -11.83
N THR A 91 -10.29 -18.56 -11.50
CA THR A 91 -11.60 -18.56 -12.16
C THR A 91 -12.63 -17.70 -11.44
N ALA A 92 -12.32 -17.20 -10.27
CA ALA A 92 -13.20 -16.31 -9.52
C ALA A 92 -13.54 -15.05 -10.34
N LYS A 93 -14.84 -14.79 -10.47
CA LYS A 93 -15.34 -13.53 -11.02
C LYS A 93 -15.67 -12.59 -9.86
N ASN A 94 -15.14 -11.39 -9.93
CA ASN A 94 -15.36 -10.38 -8.92
C ASN A 94 -16.58 -9.52 -9.26
N ARG A 95 -17.42 -9.26 -8.28
CA ARG A 95 -18.42 -8.21 -8.36
C ARG A 95 -17.81 -6.91 -7.91
N LEU A 96 -17.82 -5.90 -8.78
CA LEU A 96 -17.30 -4.58 -8.45
C LEU A 96 -18.31 -3.84 -7.57
N PRO A 97 -17.84 -3.13 -6.53
CA PRO A 97 -18.71 -2.24 -5.78
C PRO A 97 -19.14 -1.06 -6.67
N GLU A 98 -20.45 -0.79 -6.71
CA GLU A 98 -21.02 0.26 -7.58
C GLU A 98 -20.63 1.68 -7.10
N ASP A 99 -20.62 1.90 -5.76
CA ASP A 99 -20.47 3.22 -5.15
C ASP A 99 -19.16 3.44 -4.37
N GLY A 100 -18.15 2.59 -4.59
CA GLY A 100 -16.91 2.64 -3.82
C GLY A 100 -16.97 1.99 -2.45
N ALA A 101 -18.17 1.73 -1.89
CA ALA A 101 -18.32 1.01 -0.63
C ALA A 101 -17.76 -0.43 -0.75
N PRO A 102 -17.08 -0.97 0.26
CA PRO A 102 -16.41 -2.28 0.20
C PRO A 102 -17.40 -3.45 0.37
N PHE A 103 -18.43 -3.49 -0.46
CA PHE A 103 -19.35 -4.60 -0.61
C PHE A 103 -18.82 -5.53 -1.69
N HIS A 104 -18.11 -6.57 -1.29
CA HIS A 104 -17.42 -7.44 -2.23
C HIS A 104 -18.15 -8.74 -2.46
N GLY A 105 -18.12 -9.20 -3.70
CA GLY A 105 -18.67 -10.48 -4.08
C GLY A 105 -17.71 -11.25 -5.01
N LEU A 106 -17.73 -12.55 -4.86
CA LEU A 106 -17.03 -13.51 -5.72
C LEU A 106 -18.03 -14.47 -6.29
N SER A 107 -17.79 -14.99 -7.49
CA SER A 107 -18.56 -16.10 -8.03
C SER A 107 -17.71 -17.05 -8.85
N TRP A 108 -18.10 -18.32 -8.84
CA TRP A 108 -17.49 -19.41 -9.60
C TRP A 108 -18.57 -20.21 -10.32
N LYS A 109 -18.25 -20.71 -11.50
CA LYS A 109 -19.10 -21.66 -12.21
C LYS A 109 -18.57 -23.07 -12.03
N LYS A 110 -19.45 -23.99 -11.64
CA LYS A 110 -19.13 -25.41 -11.46
C LYS A 110 -20.32 -26.26 -11.87
N ASP A 111 -20.16 -27.08 -12.89
CA ASP A 111 -21.12 -28.11 -13.32
C ASP A 111 -22.58 -27.61 -13.50
N GLY A 112 -22.75 -26.47 -14.14
CA GLY A 112 -24.07 -25.84 -14.35
C GLY A 112 -24.62 -25.06 -13.13
N LEU A 113 -23.82 -24.98 -12.08
CA LEU A 113 -24.12 -24.17 -10.90
C LEU A 113 -23.23 -22.92 -10.86
N THR A 114 -23.82 -21.82 -10.39
CA THR A 114 -23.05 -20.61 -10.03
C THR A 114 -23.06 -20.49 -8.52
N VAL A 115 -21.87 -20.55 -7.93
CA VAL A 115 -21.67 -20.33 -6.49
C VAL A 115 -21.19 -18.89 -6.30
N SER A 116 -21.87 -18.12 -5.47
CA SER A 116 -21.50 -16.75 -5.13
C SER A 116 -21.25 -16.60 -3.63
N LEU A 117 -20.28 -15.77 -3.30
CA LEU A 117 -19.91 -15.43 -1.92
C LEU A 117 -19.90 -13.89 -1.82
N ASP A 118 -20.86 -13.32 -1.13
CA ASP A 118 -20.96 -11.86 -0.88
C ASP A 118 -20.63 -11.56 0.57
N ALA A 119 -19.80 -10.53 0.79
CA ALA A 119 -19.40 -10.15 2.13
C ALA A 119 -19.26 -8.64 2.29
N PHE A 120 -19.60 -8.14 3.47
CA PHE A 120 -19.39 -6.77 3.93
C PHE A 120 -19.32 -6.72 5.45
N CYS A 121 -18.80 -5.64 6.01
CA CYS A 121 -18.76 -5.44 7.46
C CYS A 121 -19.70 -4.34 7.93
N GLU A 122 -20.16 -4.51 9.16
CA GLU A 122 -20.78 -3.46 9.96
C GLU A 122 -19.86 -2.25 10.05
N THR A 123 -20.42 -1.06 10.16
CA THR A 123 -19.68 0.21 10.22
C THR A 123 -20.03 1.00 11.48
N GLY A 124 -19.19 1.97 11.85
CA GLY A 124 -19.43 2.83 13.01
C GLY A 124 -19.19 2.15 14.36
N VAL A 125 -18.61 0.96 14.38
CA VAL A 125 -18.27 0.20 15.59
C VAL A 125 -16.81 -0.23 15.59
N ARG A 126 -16.22 -0.39 16.78
CA ARG A 126 -14.80 -0.79 16.93
C ARG A 126 -14.56 -2.27 16.59
N LEU A 127 -15.49 -3.13 16.93
CA LEU A 127 -15.45 -4.57 16.67
C LEU A 127 -16.58 -4.93 15.70
N PRO A 128 -16.43 -4.63 14.40
CA PRO A 128 -17.43 -4.91 13.41
C PRO A 128 -17.67 -6.42 13.25
N ALA A 129 -18.91 -6.77 12.93
CA ALA A 129 -19.26 -8.07 12.41
C ALA A 129 -19.16 -8.08 10.87
N CYS A 130 -18.76 -9.21 10.31
CA CYS A 130 -18.76 -9.48 8.88
C CYS A 130 -20.01 -10.30 8.52
N PHE A 131 -20.80 -9.78 7.58
CA PHE A 131 -21.99 -10.42 7.04
C PHE A 131 -21.64 -11.11 5.73
N ILE A 132 -22.00 -12.38 5.64
CA ILE A 132 -21.56 -13.28 4.59
C ILE A 132 -22.79 -13.99 4.02
N ARG A 133 -22.94 -13.95 2.71
CA ARG A 133 -24.01 -14.70 2.01
C ARG A 133 -23.37 -15.64 0.99
N VAL A 134 -23.67 -16.92 1.13
CA VAL A 134 -23.39 -17.93 0.10
C VAL A 134 -24.68 -18.14 -0.68
N THR A 135 -24.61 -17.98 -2.00
CA THR A 135 -25.74 -18.23 -2.92
C THR A 135 -25.32 -19.26 -3.94
N VAL A 136 -26.18 -20.25 -4.17
CA VAL A 136 -26.00 -21.22 -5.27
C VAL A 136 -27.20 -21.12 -6.19
N GLU A 137 -26.93 -20.88 -7.46
CA GLU A 137 -27.94 -20.77 -8.51
C GLU A 137 -27.73 -21.88 -9.54
N ASN A 138 -28.83 -22.42 -10.06
CA ASN A 138 -28.84 -23.40 -11.12
C ASN A 138 -29.30 -22.75 -12.43
N ASP A 139 -28.46 -22.78 -13.44
CA ASP A 139 -28.76 -22.24 -14.77
C ASP A 139 -29.66 -23.19 -15.62
N GLY A 140 -30.10 -24.31 -15.06
CA GLY A 140 -30.91 -25.31 -15.70
C GLY A 140 -30.10 -26.44 -16.36
N THR A 141 -28.79 -26.38 -16.35
CA THR A 141 -27.93 -27.40 -16.98
C THR A 141 -27.28 -28.35 -15.97
N ALA A 142 -27.34 -28.03 -14.67
CA ALA A 142 -26.79 -28.89 -13.63
C ALA A 142 -27.51 -30.24 -13.56
N LYS A 143 -26.75 -31.33 -13.54
CA LYS A 143 -27.24 -32.72 -13.50
C LYS A 143 -27.25 -33.30 -12.09
N SER A 144 -26.50 -32.74 -11.17
CA SER A 144 -26.36 -33.20 -9.79
C SER A 144 -26.12 -32.03 -8.86
N GLY A 145 -26.34 -32.27 -7.57
CA GLY A 145 -25.97 -31.31 -6.54
C GLY A 145 -24.46 -31.20 -6.35
N LEU A 146 -24.02 -30.04 -5.89
CA LEU A 146 -22.64 -29.77 -5.53
C LEU A 146 -22.47 -29.95 -4.02
N PRO A 147 -21.68 -30.93 -3.56
CA PRO A 147 -21.29 -31.00 -2.15
C PRO A 147 -20.49 -29.74 -1.77
N MET A 148 -20.82 -29.16 -0.66
CA MET A 148 -20.20 -27.93 -0.16
C MET A 148 -19.93 -28.00 1.33
N ALA A 149 -18.89 -27.29 1.74
CA ALA A 149 -18.57 -27.10 3.14
C ALA A 149 -18.20 -25.64 3.41
N VAL A 150 -18.70 -25.10 4.52
CA VAL A 150 -18.17 -23.87 5.10
C VAL A 150 -17.38 -24.24 6.34
N MET A 151 -16.07 -24.23 6.19
CA MET A 151 -15.15 -24.73 7.21
C MET A 151 -14.63 -23.58 8.07
N MET A 152 -14.59 -23.80 9.39
CA MET A 152 -13.85 -22.90 10.26
C MET A 152 -12.47 -23.48 10.56
N ARG A 153 -11.49 -22.61 10.50
CA ARG A 153 -10.09 -22.93 10.76
C ARG A 153 -9.45 -21.80 11.56
N ARG A 154 -8.38 -22.14 12.27
CA ARG A 154 -7.50 -21.14 12.88
C ARG A 154 -6.21 -21.07 12.10
N MET A 155 -5.76 -19.88 11.85
CA MET A 155 -4.46 -19.64 11.33
C MET A 155 -3.46 -19.58 12.48
N ARG A 156 -2.56 -20.57 12.60
CA ARG A 156 -1.53 -20.62 13.64
C ARG A 156 -0.29 -19.83 13.25
N GLU A 157 0.06 -19.86 11.99
CA GLU A 157 1.27 -19.24 11.48
C GLU A 157 0.95 -18.48 10.20
N HIS A 158 1.18 -17.19 10.25
CA HIS A 158 1.24 -16.38 9.08
C HIS A 158 2.67 -16.33 8.60
N TYR A 159 2.96 -16.55 7.37
CA TYR A 159 4.24 -16.22 6.78
C TYR A 159 5.44 -16.42 7.72
N ALA A 160 5.24 -17.15 8.78
CA ALA A 160 6.27 -17.49 9.70
C ALA A 160 7.25 -18.35 9.03
N VAL A 161 7.74 -17.87 8.06
CA VAL A 161 8.69 -18.71 7.54
C VAL A 161 10.02 -18.14 7.84
N LYS A 162 10.59 -18.68 8.83
CA LYS A 162 12.03 -18.64 8.95
C LYS A 162 12.61 -18.96 7.58
N GLY A 163 12.88 -17.92 6.79
CA GLY A 163 13.44 -18.05 5.46
C GLY A 163 12.46 -18.17 4.29
N SER A 164 11.17 -17.93 4.45
CA SER A 164 10.33 -17.75 3.30
C SER A 164 10.59 -16.40 2.66
N PRO A 165 11.08 -16.41 1.46
CA PRO A 165 11.24 -15.22 0.68
C PRO A 165 9.93 -14.72 0.09
N ASP A 166 8.83 -15.34 0.40
CA ASP A 166 7.66 -15.48 -0.44
C ASP A 166 6.58 -14.45 -0.23
N ILE A 167 6.84 -13.45 0.58
CA ILE A 167 6.13 -12.17 0.49
C ILE A 167 6.21 -11.55 -0.91
N TYR A 168 7.14 -12.01 -1.73
CA TYR A 168 7.37 -11.56 -3.10
C TYR A 168 7.05 -12.62 -4.14
N ALA A 169 6.59 -13.78 -3.72
CA ALA A 169 6.26 -14.84 -4.63
C ALA A 169 5.05 -14.50 -5.50
N PRO A 170 4.96 -15.05 -6.69
CA PRO A 170 3.72 -15.07 -7.45
C PRO A 170 2.56 -15.56 -6.60
N TYR A 171 1.36 -15.08 -6.90
CA TYR A 171 0.17 -15.40 -6.11
C TYR A 171 -0.05 -16.91 -5.92
N GLU A 172 0.29 -17.71 -6.91
CA GLU A 172 0.18 -19.16 -6.87
C GLU A 172 0.93 -19.78 -5.69
N THR A 173 2.08 -19.21 -5.31
CA THR A 173 2.88 -19.69 -4.18
C THR A 173 2.51 -19.05 -2.85
N GLN A 174 1.74 -17.95 -2.85
CA GLN A 174 1.27 -17.32 -1.62
C GLN A 174 0.08 -18.04 -0.99
N VAL A 175 -0.61 -18.89 -1.73
CA VAL A 175 -1.77 -19.63 -1.23
C VAL A 175 -1.37 -20.92 -0.53
N GLU A 176 -0.23 -21.51 -0.90
CA GLU A 176 0.23 -22.80 -0.36
C GLU A 176 0.74 -22.79 1.09
N PRO A 177 1.33 -21.73 1.64
CA PRO A 177 1.95 -21.83 2.96
C PRO A 177 1.00 -21.67 4.15
N PHE A 178 -0.29 -21.54 3.94
CA PHE A 178 -1.22 -21.55 5.06
C PHE A 178 -1.36 -22.97 5.63
N ARG A 179 -0.46 -23.30 6.55
CA ARG A 179 -0.66 -24.46 7.41
C ARG A 179 -1.78 -24.17 8.39
N TRP A 180 -2.93 -24.71 8.08
CA TRP A 180 -4.06 -24.67 8.98
C TRP A 180 -3.76 -25.53 10.19
N SER A 181 -4.06 -25.02 11.36
CA SER A 181 -4.09 -25.83 12.57
C SER A 181 -5.26 -26.81 12.51
N ASP A 182 -5.19 -27.81 13.38
CA ASP A 182 -6.28 -28.71 13.64
C ASP A 182 -7.63 -27.99 13.76
N PRO A 183 -8.74 -28.68 13.52
CA PRO A 183 -10.07 -28.14 13.72
C PRO A 183 -10.14 -27.45 15.09
N LEU A 184 -10.79 -26.28 15.11
CA LEU A 184 -10.98 -25.58 16.38
C LEU A 184 -11.85 -26.42 17.30
N ASP A 185 -11.55 -26.37 18.60
CA ASP A 185 -12.47 -26.87 19.61
C ASP A 185 -13.72 -25.99 19.62
N PHE A 186 -14.68 -26.37 18.80
CA PHE A 186 -15.99 -25.74 18.79
C PHE A 186 -16.85 -26.32 19.88
N LYS A 187 -17.33 -25.46 20.76
CA LYS A 187 -18.50 -25.78 21.56
C LYS A 187 -19.70 -25.17 20.87
N ALA A 188 -20.64 -26.01 20.44
CA ALA A 188 -21.96 -25.53 20.05
C ALA A 188 -22.50 -24.72 21.22
N SER A 189 -23.03 -23.53 20.93
CA SER A 189 -23.87 -22.87 21.91
C SER A 189 -25.17 -23.69 22.06
N THR A 190 -25.93 -23.45 23.12
CA THR A 190 -27.26 -24.02 23.32
C THR A 190 -28.23 -23.76 22.18
N PHE A 191 -27.85 -22.88 21.25
CA PHE A 191 -28.57 -22.60 20.02
C PHE A 191 -27.88 -23.33 18.85
N SER A 192 -28.62 -24.13 18.11
CA SER A 192 -28.15 -25.02 17.05
C SER A 192 -27.44 -24.34 15.87
N ASN A 193 -27.44 -23.01 15.80
CA ASN A 193 -26.95 -22.21 14.68
C ASN A 193 -25.81 -21.21 15.07
N THR A 194 -25.18 -21.42 16.20
CA THR A 194 -24.04 -20.57 16.63
C THR A 194 -22.83 -21.42 16.99
N TRP A 195 -21.70 -21.09 16.39
CA TRP A 195 -20.42 -21.76 16.64
C TRP A 195 -19.42 -20.74 17.20
N LYS A 196 -18.68 -21.17 18.20
CA LYS A 196 -17.70 -20.32 18.87
C LYS A 196 -16.32 -20.94 18.82
N SER A 197 -15.34 -20.11 18.49
CA SER A 197 -13.93 -20.38 18.73
C SER A 197 -13.41 -19.50 19.86
N VAL A 198 -12.11 -19.62 20.17
CA VAL A 198 -11.47 -18.74 21.17
C VAL A 198 -11.43 -17.28 20.70
N SER A 199 -11.48 -17.02 19.40
CA SER A 199 -11.28 -15.70 18.81
C SER A 199 -12.37 -15.25 17.83
N ALA A 200 -13.34 -16.12 17.49
CA ALA A 200 -14.47 -15.74 16.64
C ALA A 200 -15.75 -16.44 17.04
N VAL A 201 -16.86 -15.80 16.70
CA VAL A 201 -18.21 -16.38 16.76
C VAL A 201 -18.79 -16.33 15.37
N VAL A 202 -19.27 -17.47 14.87
CA VAL A 202 -20.03 -17.56 13.62
C VAL A 202 -21.47 -17.95 13.92
N ARG A 203 -22.41 -17.27 13.29
CA ARG A 203 -23.84 -17.51 13.42
C ARG A 203 -24.47 -17.65 12.04
N ALA A 204 -25.46 -18.51 11.94
CA ALA A 204 -26.43 -18.50 10.84
C ALA A 204 -27.76 -17.92 11.36
N ALA A 205 -28.43 -17.10 10.57
CA ALA A 205 -29.76 -16.57 10.91
C ALA A 205 -30.75 -17.75 10.95
N GLU A 206 -30.75 -18.55 9.87
CA GLU A 206 -31.46 -19.81 9.74
C GLU A 206 -30.53 -20.79 9.01
N LEU A 207 -30.69 -22.08 9.31
CA LEU A 207 -30.03 -23.12 8.54
C LEU A 207 -31.01 -23.62 7.48
N PRO A 208 -30.71 -23.49 6.19
CA PRO A 208 -31.50 -24.08 5.13
C PRO A 208 -31.63 -25.60 5.30
N GLU A 209 -32.67 -26.16 4.76
CA GLU A 209 -32.88 -27.62 4.77
C GLU A 209 -31.65 -28.34 4.21
N GLY A 210 -31.22 -29.42 4.87
CA GLY A 210 -30.06 -30.19 4.49
C GLY A 210 -28.70 -29.62 4.88
N VAL A 211 -28.63 -28.48 5.55
CA VAL A 211 -27.39 -27.95 6.14
C VAL A 211 -27.22 -28.52 7.53
N ALA A 212 -26.08 -29.16 7.78
CA ALA A 212 -25.76 -29.73 9.08
C ALA A 212 -24.32 -29.39 9.50
N TRP A 213 -24.11 -29.27 10.81
CA TRP A 213 -22.79 -29.14 11.37
C TRP A 213 -22.12 -30.51 11.50
N ASP A 214 -20.94 -30.64 10.90
CA ASP A 214 -20.06 -31.79 11.06
C ASP A 214 -18.96 -31.48 12.08
N TRP A 215 -19.04 -32.11 13.23
CA TRP A 215 -18.09 -31.93 14.33
C TRP A 215 -16.71 -32.48 14.00
N THR A 216 -16.63 -33.51 13.16
CA THR A 216 -15.37 -34.16 12.82
C THR A 216 -14.46 -33.24 12.04
N THR A 217 -15.04 -32.45 11.15
CA THR A 217 -14.31 -31.54 10.26
C THR A 217 -14.47 -30.08 10.64
N SER A 218 -15.28 -29.75 11.64
CA SER A 218 -15.63 -28.39 12.04
C SER A 218 -16.13 -27.57 10.86
N ALA A 219 -17.16 -28.08 10.20
CA ALA A 219 -17.74 -27.48 9.00
C ALA A 219 -19.26 -27.56 8.99
N LEU A 220 -19.90 -26.55 8.39
CA LEU A 220 -21.27 -26.67 7.89
C LEU A 220 -21.22 -27.42 6.57
N ARG A 221 -21.91 -28.56 6.47
CA ARG A 221 -21.97 -29.39 5.25
C ARG A 221 -23.36 -29.38 4.66
N PHE A 222 -23.42 -29.34 3.35
CA PHE A 222 -24.65 -29.42 2.57
C PHE A 222 -24.39 -29.82 1.13
N THR A 223 -25.42 -30.27 0.46
CA THR A 223 -25.39 -30.48 -0.99
C THR A 223 -26.34 -29.48 -1.63
N ALA A 224 -25.80 -28.51 -2.37
CA ALA A 224 -26.61 -27.51 -3.04
C ALA A 224 -27.07 -28.03 -4.42
N PHE A 225 -28.38 -28.20 -4.57
CA PHE A 225 -29.02 -28.52 -5.86
C PHE A 225 -30.34 -27.72 -5.97
N PRO A 226 -30.25 -26.41 -6.11
CA PRO A 226 -31.44 -25.58 -6.21
C PRO A 226 -32.18 -25.82 -7.53
N LYS A 227 -33.49 -25.62 -7.51
CA LYS A 227 -34.29 -25.57 -8.74
C LYS A 227 -33.93 -24.33 -9.55
N PRO A 228 -33.95 -24.36 -10.89
CA PRO A 228 -33.79 -23.15 -11.69
C PRO A 228 -34.74 -22.03 -11.23
N GLY A 229 -34.20 -20.83 -11.05
CA GLY A 229 -34.93 -19.65 -10.57
C GLY A 229 -35.24 -19.59 -9.07
N LYS A 230 -34.82 -20.61 -8.28
CA LYS A 230 -34.94 -20.62 -6.82
C LYS A 230 -33.57 -20.87 -6.20
N PRO A 231 -32.78 -19.83 -5.89
CA PRO A 231 -31.44 -20.00 -5.36
C PRO A 231 -31.45 -20.66 -3.98
N PHE A 232 -30.43 -21.43 -3.68
CA PHE A 232 -30.06 -21.79 -2.32
C PHE A 232 -29.33 -20.59 -1.70
N VAL A 233 -29.69 -20.21 -0.48
CA VAL A 233 -29.07 -19.08 0.23
C VAL A 233 -28.70 -19.52 1.65
N LEU A 234 -27.47 -19.24 2.05
CA LEU A 234 -26.97 -19.42 3.42
C LEU A 234 -26.37 -18.10 3.91
N ASP A 235 -27.01 -17.51 4.91
CA ASP A 235 -26.54 -16.27 5.55
C ASP A 235 -25.78 -16.58 6.83
N LEU A 236 -24.55 -16.04 6.91
CA LEU A 236 -23.66 -16.20 8.05
C LEU A 236 -23.18 -14.83 8.54
N THR A 237 -22.91 -14.75 9.84
CA THR A 237 -22.26 -13.59 10.46
C THR A 237 -21.04 -14.07 11.23
N MET A 238 -19.90 -13.42 11.02
CA MET A 238 -18.66 -13.69 11.73
C MET A 238 -18.24 -12.46 12.53
N SER A 239 -17.98 -12.61 13.83
CA SER A 239 -17.62 -11.51 14.71
C SER A 239 -16.56 -11.92 15.75
N ALA A 240 -16.00 -10.93 16.47
CA ALA A 240 -15.24 -11.19 17.69
C ALA A 240 -16.16 -11.77 18.78
N PRO A 241 -15.64 -12.60 19.73
CA PRO A 241 -16.43 -13.11 20.83
C PRO A 241 -17.07 -12.01 21.72
N ASP A 242 -16.34 -10.91 21.88
CA ASP A 242 -16.75 -9.77 22.69
C ASP A 242 -17.62 -8.77 21.91
N ALA A 243 -17.77 -8.95 20.61
CA ALA A 243 -18.74 -8.20 19.84
C ALA A 243 -20.14 -8.62 20.30
N VAL A 244 -20.86 -7.69 20.88
CA VAL A 244 -22.22 -7.96 21.35
C VAL A 244 -23.02 -8.50 20.19
N ALA A 245 -23.43 -9.74 20.33
CA ALA A 245 -24.28 -10.40 19.35
C ALA A 245 -25.65 -9.74 19.34
N ARG A 246 -25.80 -8.73 18.52
CA ARG A 246 -27.11 -8.23 18.14
C ARG A 246 -27.60 -9.10 17.01
N PRO A 247 -28.78 -9.72 17.12
CA PRO A 247 -29.45 -10.24 15.94
C PRO A 247 -29.77 -9.01 15.08
N GLN A 248 -29.00 -8.83 14.02
CA GLN A 248 -29.21 -7.72 13.11
C GLN A 248 -29.63 -8.30 11.77
N ASP A 249 -30.69 -7.75 11.23
CA ASP A 249 -31.08 -8.02 9.87
C ASP A 249 -29.97 -7.57 8.91
N ARG A 250 -29.51 -8.47 8.05
CA ARG A 250 -28.42 -8.26 7.11
C ARG A 250 -28.67 -7.03 6.21
N GLU A 251 -29.87 -6.88 5.71
CA GLU A 251 -30.19 -5.80 4.76
C GLU A 251 -30.23 -4.43 5.47
N THR A 252 -30.70 -4.38 6.71
CA THR A 252 -30.63 -3.17 7.54
C THR A 252 -29.19 -2.75 7.80
N VAL A 253 -28.31 -3.69 8.16
CA VAL A 253 -26.89 -3.39 8.40
C VAL A 253 -26.20 -2.97 7.10
N LYS A 254 -26.54 -3.62 5.98
CA LYS A 254 -26.00 -3.25 4.67
C LYS A 254 -26.38 -1.82 4.27
N ALA A 255 -27.63 -1.44 4.49
CA ALA A 255 -28.10 -0.08 4.23
C ALA A 255 -27.37 0.95 5.11
N ALA A 256 -27.19 0.66 6.41
CA ALA A 256 -26.45 1.53 7.32
C ALA A 256 -24.96 1.65 6.90
N ALA A 257 -24.33 0.56 6.49
CA ALA A 257 -22.98 0.57 5.99
C ALA A 257 -22.84 1.37 4.68
N ALA A 258 -23.82 1.28 3.78
CA ALA A 258 -23.85 2.08 2.56
C ALA A 258 -23.91 3.59 2.86
N GLU A 259 -24.77 4.01 3.79
CA GLU A 259 -24.86 5.42 4.19
C GLU A 259 -23.59 5.90 4.90
N PHE A 260 -22.96 5.07 5.72
CA PHE A 260 -21.65 5.38 6.32
C PHE A 260 -20.60 5.68 5.25
N TRP A 261 -20.41 4.77 4.28
CA TRP A 261 -19.42 4.96 3.23
C TRP A 261 -19.74 6.14 2.31
N LYS A 262 -21.01 6.38 2.03
CA LYS A 262 -21.46 7.56 1.30
C LYS A 262 -21.10 8.85 2.05
N ALA A 263 -21.28 8.89 3.38
CA ALA A 263 -20.88 10.02 4.21
C ALA A 263 -19.35 10.23 4.21
N GLU A 264 -18.56 9.15 4.34
CA GLU A 264 -17.10 9.22 4.24
C GLU A 264 -16.64 9.74 2.86
N LEU A 265 -17.20 9.23 1.78
CA LEU A 265 -16.86 9.66 0.42
C LEU A 265 -17.33 11.08 0.08
N LYS A 266 -18.37 11.60 0.76
CA LYS A 266 -18.79 13.00 0.63
C LYS A 266 -17.74 13.99 1.15
N LYS A 267 -16.82 13.56 2.00
CA LYS A 267 -15.69 14.38 2.46
C LYS A 267 -14.69 14.71 1.34
N ILE A 268 -14.77 14.02 0.19
CA ILE A 268 -13.98 14.35 -1.00
C ILE A 268 -14.60 15.61 -1.63
N ASN A 269 -14.06 16.79 -1.31
CA ASN A 269 -14.64 18.08 -1.66
C ASN A 269 -13.62 19.13 -2.15
N ARG A 270 -12.34 18.72 -2.35
CA ARG A 270 -11.26 19.63 -2.76
C ARG A 270 -10.68 19.31 -4.13
N LEU A 271 -11.33 18.45 -4.91
CA LEU A 271 -10.84 18.07 -6.23
C LEU A 271 -11.01 19.18 -7.25
N PRO A 272 -10.03 19.39 -8.15
CA PRO A 272 -10.21 20.24 -9.32
C PRO A 272 -11.38 19.79 -10.19
N ALA A 273 -12.08 20.72 -10.83
CA ALA A 273 -13.25 20.44 -11.67
C ALA A 273 -12.95 19.41 -12.78
N ALA A 274 -11.75 19.44 -13.34
CA ALA A 274 -11.30 18.48 -14.37
C ALA A 274 -11.24 17.02 -13.88
N ILE A 275 -11.19 16.80 -12.56
CA ILE A 275 -11.23 15.48 -11.94
C ILE A 275 -12.63 15.21 -11.41
N ALA A 276 -13.22 16.18 -10.72
CA ALA A 276 -14.54 16.02 -10.09
C ALA A 276 -15.66 15.75 -11.12
N ASN A 277 -15.54 16.30 -12.33
CA ASN A 277 -16.50 16.14 -13.42
C ASN A 277 -16.20 14.96 -14.35
N ASP A 278 -15.10 14.23 -14.13
CA ASP A 278 -14.73 13.05 -14.89
C ASP A 278 -15.16 11.78 -14.11
N PRO A 279 -16.17 11.03 -14.58
CA PRO A 279 -16.69 9.88 -13.84
C PRO A 279 -15.65 8.79 -13.55
N GLU A 280 -14.73 8.53 -14.49
CA GLU A 280 -13.68 7.50 -14.33
C GLU A 280 -12.64 7.92 -13.31
N LYS A 281 -12.19 9.16 -13.36
CA LYS A 281 -11.26 9.71 -12.37
C LYS A 281 -11.91 9.78 -10.98
N MET A 282 -13.18 10.19 -10.91
CA MET A 282 -13.93 10.23 -9.65
C MET A 282 -14.09 8.83 -9.06
N ARG A 283 -14.41 7.83 -9.90
CA ARG A 283 -14.49 6.43 -9.48
C ARG A 283 -13.14 5.94 -8.95
N LEU A 284 -12.05 6.23 -9.65
CA LEU A 284 -10.70 5.90 -9.20
C LEU A 284 -10.42 6.54 -7.83
N VAL A 285 -10.59 7.85 -7.68
CA VAL A 285 -10.33 8.57 -6.41
C VAL A 285 -11.17 8.00 -5.26
N LYS A 286 -12.47 7.77 -5.46
CA LYS A 286 -13.35 7.20 -4.42
C LYS A 286 -12.85 5.84 -3.93
N ASN A 287 -12.54 4.92 -4.85
CA ASN A 287 -12.09 3.58 -4.49
C ASN A 287 -10.70 3.58 -3.83
N LEU A 288 -9.77 4.40 -4.34
CA LEU A 288 -8.47 4.59 -3.70
C LEU A 288 -8.60 5.19 -2.30
N THR A 289 -9.54 6.10 -2.09
CA THR A 289 -9.83 6.69 -0.78
C THR A 289 -10.35 5.64 0.20
N VAL A 290 -11.29 4.79 -0.22
CA VAL A 290 -11.78 3.68 0.63
C VAL A 290 -10.63 2.79 1.09
N GLN A 291 -9.71 2.42 0.19
CA GLN A 291 -8.55 1.61 0.56
C GLN A 291 -7.64 2.30 1.58
N MET A 292 -7.39 3.60 1.41
CA MET A 292 -6.61 4.36 2.39
C MET A 292 -7.33 4.39 3.75
N LEU A 293 -8.63 4.67 3.78
CA LEU A 293 -9.42 4.71 5.00
C LEU A 293 -9.43 3.37 5.73
N GLN A 294 -9.54 2.25 5.02
CA GLN A 294 -9.47 0.90 5.59
C GLN A 294 -8.09 0.57 6.20
N CYS A 295 -7.07 1.34 5.90
CA CYS A 295 -5.74 1.18 6.49
C CYS A 295 -5.54 1.98 7.78
N PHE A 296 -6.51 2.79 8.21
CA PHE A 296 -6.52 3.38 9.54
C PHE A 296 -7.27 2.48 10.51
N SER A 297 -6.62 2.14 11.62
CA SER A 297 -7.19 1.20 12.59
C SER A 297 -6.88 1.62 14.02
N HIS A 298 -7.75 1.22 14.94
CA HIS A 298 -7.45 1.27 16.36
C HIS A 298 -6.82 -0.05 16.83
N PRO A 299 -5.76 -0.04 17.62
CA PRO A 299 -5.36 -1.22 18.39
C PRO A 299 -6.45 -1.62 19.38
N ILE A 300 -6.51 -2.90 19.72
CA ILE A 300 -7.44 -3.38 20.74
C ILE A 300 -7.18 -2.65 22.06
N GLY A 301 -8.24 -2.09 22.64
CA GLY A 301 -8.20 -1.34 23.89
C GLY A 301 -7.54 0.04 23.81
N SER A 302 -7.33 0.58 22.61
CA SER A 302 -6.71 1.90 22.41
C SER A 302 -7.55 2.78 21.48
N ASP A 303 -7.40 4.10 21.66
CA ASP A 303 -7.97 5.14 20.79
C ASP A 303 -6.95 5.70 19.79
N LEU A 304 -5.73 5.17 19.79
CA LEU A 304 -4.70 5.57 18.84
C LEU A 304 -5.12 5.25 17.41
N ILE A 305 -4.85 6.15 16.48
CA ILE A 305 -5.07 5.90 15.05
C ILE A 305 -3.74 5.50 14.42
N LEU A 306 -3.65 4.23 14.02
CA LEU A 306 -2.48 3.69 13.36
C LEU A 306 -2.68 3.68 11.85
N PRO A 307 -1.83 4.36 11.07
CA PRO A 307 -1.82 4.23 9.62
C PRO A 307 -1.08 2.93 9.27
N ARG A 308 -1.65 2.15 8.37
CA ARG A 308 -1.03 0.92 7.89
C ARG A 308 -0.73 1.05 6.42
N GLN A 309 0.39 0.51 6.00
CA GLN A 309 0.75 0.52 4.59
C GLN A 309 -0.26 -0.29 3.74
N GLY A 310 -0.78 -1.37 4.30
CA GLY A 310 -1.73 -2.26 3.61
C GLY A 310 -1.24 -3.70 3.52
N GLY A 311 -1.92 -4.50 2.71
CA GLY A 311 -1.69 -5.92 2.61
C GLY A 311 -2.08 -6.65 3.89
N LEU A 312 -1.32 -7.67 4.26
CA LEU A 312 -1.38 -8.26 5.60
C LEU A 312 -0.41 -7.57 6.56
N GLN A 313 0.31 -6.57 6.08
CA GLN A 313 1.24 -5.80 6.88
C GLN A 313 0.50 -4.90 7.85
N ARG A 314 0.90 -4.96 9.08
CA ARG A 314 0.35 -4.19 10.17
C ARG A 314 1.25 -3.07 10.63
N PHE A 315 2.27 -2.75 9.80
CA PHE A 315 3.21 -1.72 10.15
C PHE A 315 2.76 -0.34 9.84
N VAL A 316 3.24 0.47 10.73
CA VAL A 316 3.37 1.88 10.50
C VAL A 316 4.73 2.15 9.88
N TRP A 317 4.73 2.46 8.60
CA TRP A 317 5.89 2.93 7.88
C TRP A 317 5.73 4.41 7.57
N PRO A 318 6.34 5.33 8.34
CA PRO A 318 6.20 6.76 8.05
C PRO A 318 6.58 7.14 6.63
N TRP A 319 7.60 6.47 6.05
CA TRP A 319 7.99 6.63 4.65
C TRP A 319 6.82 6.40 3.68
N ASP A 320 6.05 5.35 3.88
CA ASP A 320 4.92 5.00 3.02
C ASP A 320 3.64 5.74 3.43
N CYS A 321 3.40 5.85 4.72
CA CYS A 321 2.16 6.43 5.25
C CYS A 321 2.01 7.93 4.94
N LYS A 322 3.12 8.68 4.79
CA LYS A 322 3.07 10.10 4.40
C LYS A 322 2.26 10.35 3.13
N ASP A 323 2.37 9.45 2.15
CA ASP A 323 1.68 9.61 0.87
C ASP A 323 0.16 9.51 1.03
N MET A 324 -0.32 8.65 1.95
CA MET A 324 -1.75 8.58 2.30
C MET A 324 -2.23 9.86 2.99
N LEU A 325 -1.48 10.33 4.00
CA LEU A 325 -1.86 11.51 4.78
C LEU A 325 -1.95 12.75 3.89
N ILE A 326 -0.97 12.94 3.02
CA ILE A 326 -0.94 14.06 2.09
C ILE A 326 -2.10 13.95 1.10
N ALA A 327 -2.31 12.79 0.50
CA ALA A 327 -3.38 12.58 -0.47
C ALA A 327 -4.76 12.86 0.15
N LEU A 328 -5.03 12.35 1.35
CA LEU A 328 -6.29 12.62 2.06
C LEU A 328 -6.51 14.11 2.32
N GLY A 329 -5.49 14.83 2.79
CA GLY A 329 -5.59 16.27 2.99
C GLY A 329 -5.84 17.05 1.70
N LEU A 330 -5.26 16.60 0.57
CA LEU A 330 -5.44 17.25 -0.72
C LEU A 330 -6.84 17.06 -1.31
N ILE A 331 -7.48 15.90 -1.08
CA ILE A 331 -8.77 15.60 -1.69
C ILE A 331 -9.97 16.03 -0.85
N GLY A 332 -9.80 16.24 0.49
CA GLY A 332 -10.98 16.56 1.28
C GLY A 332 -10.78 16.67 2.79
N ASP A 333 -11.89 16.56 3.51
CA ASP A 333 -12.01 16.80 4.95
C ASP A 333 -11.75 15.52 5.77
N PHE A 334 -10.52 15.04 5.74
CA PHE A 334 -10.06 13.83 6.45
C PHE A 334 -9.17 14.15 7.67
N ASP A 335 -9.31 15.34 8.22
CA ASP A 335 -8.47 15.85 9.31
C ASP A 335 -8.40 14.90 10.51
N MET A 336 -9.51 14.28 10.89
CA MET A 336 -9.57 13.33 12.02
C MET A 336 -8.55 12.19 11.87
N TYR A 337 -8.43 11.62 10.67
CA TYR A 337 -7.48 10.54 10.41
C TYR A 337 -6.04 11.05 10.41
N ILE A 338 -5.80 12.18 9.77
CA ILE A 338 -4.47 12.77 9.64
C ILE A 338 -3.95 13.21 11.00
N GLU A 339 -4.74 13.98 11.75
CA GLU A 339 -4.36 14.50 13.07
C GLU A 339 -4.18 13.38 14.09
N GLY A 340 -5.04 12.34 14.05
CA GLY A 340 -4.89 11.18 14.92
C GLY A 340 -3.60 10.39 14.66
N VAL A 341 -3.14 10.32 13.41
CA VAL A 341 -1.84 9.72 13.08
C VAL A 341 -0.69 10.60 13.54
N LEU A 342 -0.79 11.92 13.40
CA LEU A 342 0.21 12.84 13.92
C LEU A 342 0.29 12.78 15.45
N ASP A 343 -0.84 12.67 16.14
CA ASP A 343 -0.88 12.41 17.59
C ASP A 343 -0.15 11.10 17.94
N PHE A 344 -0.38 10.03 17.18
CA PHE A 344 0.37 8.78 17.35
C PHE A 344 1.88 8.96 17.14
N TYR A 345 2.31 9.62 16.06
CA TYR A 345 3.74 9.81 15.77
C TYR A 345 4.48 10.58 16.85
N PHE A 346 3.92 11.70 17.29
CA PHE A 346 4.61 12.65 18.15
C PHE A 346 4.38 12.45 19.64
N ARG A 347 3.42 11.62 20.04
CA ARG A 347 3.16 11.31 21.45
C ARG A 347 3.58 9.91 21.85
N GLU A 348 3.24 8.90 21.03
CA GLU A 348 3.39 7.49 21.40
C GLU A 348 4.58 6.81 20.69
N TYR A 349 4.89 7.28 19.48
CA TYR A 349 5.92 6.67 18.63
C TYR A 349 7.25 7.41 18.70
N SER A 350 7.35 8.39 19.59
CA SER A 350 8.51 9.24 19.83
C SER A 350 9.26 8.78 21.08
N ALA A 351 10.58 8.59 20.96
CA ALA A 351 11.45 8.29 22.08
C ALA A 351 11.86 9.56 22.85
N GLU A 352 12.40 9.38 24.04
CA GLU A 352 12.87 10.48 24.88
C GLU A 352 13.99 11.31 24.22
N ASP A 353 14.87 10.64 23.45
CA ASP A 353 15.94 11.28 22.68
C ASP A 353 15.46 12.05 21.44
N GLY A 354 14.16 12.03 21.14
CA GLY A 354 13.55 12.68 19.98
C GLY A 354 13.44 11.81 18.73
N ARG A 355 14.00 10.60 18.71
CA ARG A 355 13.82 9.67 17.61
C ARG A 355 12.36 9.26 17.49
N ILE A 356 11.83 9.24 16.26
CA ILE A 356 10.48 8.76 15.96
C ILE A 356 10.58 7.49 15.12
N GLY A 357 9.85 6.46 15.52
CA GLY A 357 9.75 5.22 14.76
C GLY A 357 9.97 3.95 15.56
N PRO A 358 9.93 2.78 14.92
CA PRO A 358 10.12 1.51 15.60
C PRO A 358 11.49 1.46 16.25
N PHE A 359 11.51 1.32 17.57
CA PHE A 359 12.73 1.46 18.38
C PHE A 359 13.74 0.34 18.16
N LYS A 360 13.32 -0.80 17.64
CA LYS A 360 14.20 -1.92 17.30
C LYS A 360 14.86 -1.81 15.93
N ASN A 361 14.50 -0.79 15.15
CA ASN A 361 15.06 -0.58 13.82
C ASN A 361 15.75 0.76 13.73
N ASP A 362 16.97 0.74 13.26
CA ASP A 362 17.76 1.94 12.99
C ASP A 362 17.32 2.67 11.70
N TRP A 363 16.00 2.68 11.44
CA TRP A 363 15.44 3.38 10.27
C TRP A 363 15.40 4.87 10.53
N VAL A 364 16.53 5.48 10.34
CA VAL A 364 16.76 6.89 10.63
C VAL A 364 15.87 7.83 9.80
N CYS A 365 15.38 7.40 8.64
CA CYS A 365 14.47 8.19 7.82
C CYS A 365 13.11 8.42 8.49
N ASN A 366 12.66 7.58 9.42
CA ASN A 366 11.33 7.71 10.02
C ASN A 366 11.11 9.05 10.72
N SER A 367 12.10 9.54 11.48
CA SER A 367 11.99 10.85 12.14
C SER A 367 11.81 11.98 11.12
N GLY A 368 12.55 11.94 10.02
CA GLY A 368 12.40 12.89 8.93
C GLY A 368 11.02 12.82 8.28
N GLU A 369 10.51 11.61 8.02
CA GLU A 369 9.21 11.43 7.37
C GLU A 369 8.04 11.87 8.25
N CYS A 370 8.13 11.70 9.56
CA CYS A 370 7.14 12.23 10.50
C CYS A 370 7.16 13.76 10.53
N LEU A 371 8.36 14.38 10.60
CA LEU A 371 8.52 15.83 10.50
C LEU A 371 7.96 16.38 9.18
N TYR A 372 8.24 15.69 8.07
CA TYR A 372 7.70 16.06 6.77
C TYR A 372 6.17 16.04 6.76
N SER A 373 5.57 14.96 7.27
CA SER A 373 4.11 14.79 7.33
C SER A 373 3.44 15.90 8.13
N LEU A 374 3.93 16.18 9.34
CA LEU A 374 3.43 17.27 10.20
C LEU A 374 3.55 18.63 9.50
N SER A 375 4.75 18.94 9.03
CA SER A 375 5.07 20.25 8.46
C SER A 375 4.28 20.54 7.20
N ARG A 376 4.21 19.54 6.31
CA ARG A 376 3.46 19.63 5.06
C ARG A 376 1.98 19.84 5.31
N TYR A 377 1.39 19.03 6.19
CA TYR A 377 -0.03 19.13 6.54
C TYR A 377 -0.34 20.47 7.22
N CYS A 378 0.39 20.82 8.28
CA CYS A 378 0.11 22.03 9.04
C CYS A 378 0.24 23.28 8.18
N ARG A 379 1.32 23.40 7.42
CA ARG A 379 1.53 24.57 6.55
C ARG A 379 0.52 24.66 5.41
N ARG A 380 0.23 23.54 4.73
CA ARG A 380 -0.64 23.51 3.54
C ARG A 380 -2.07 23.91 3.88
N PHE A 381 -2.55 23.52 5.06
CA PHE A 381 -3.94 23.72 5.50
C PHE A 381 -4.06 24.69 6.68
N ASP A 382 -3.01 25.44 6.98
CA ASP A 382 -2.92 26.43 8.09
C ASP A 382 -3.38 25.87 9.45
N LYS A 383 -2.94 24.67 9.80
CA LYS A 383 -3.34 23.95 11.02
C LYS A 383 -2.47 24.38 12.23
N ARG A 384 -2.58 25.64 12.63
CA ARG A 384 -1.81 26.21 13.75
C ARG A 384 -2.01 25.46 15.07
N ALA A 385 -3.21 25.01 15.38
CA ALA A 385 -3.48 24.27 16.62
C ALA A 385 -2.73 22.94 16.65
N VAL A 386 -2.68 22.22 15.53
CA VAL A 386 -1.94 20.95 15.39
C VAL A 386 -0.45 21.18 15.46
N TRP A 387 0.06 22.23 14.79
CA TRP A 387 1.46 22.65 14.91
C TRP A 387 1.85 22.89 16.36
N ASN A 388 1.10 23.74 17.08
CA ASN A 388 1.40 24.07 18.48
C ASN A 388 1.35 22.84 19.39
N ARG A 389 0.44 21.90 19.14
CA ARG A 389 0.32 20.66 19.91
C ARG A 389 1.56 19.78 19.81
N HIS A 390 2.17 19.70 18.63
CA HIS A 390 3.30 18.80 18.36
C HIS A 390 4.65 19.49 18.26
N ARG A 391 4.68 20.81 18.33
CA ARG A 391 5.86 21.64 18.13
C ARG A 391 7.08 21.15 18.90
N ASP A 392 6.94 20.96 20.20
CA ASP A 392 8.09 20.63 21.07
C ASP A 392 8.62 19.21 20.77
N ALA A 393 7.75 18.26 20.47
CA ALA A 393 8.16 16.93 20.05
C ALA A 393 8.81 16.94 18.65
N ALA A 394 8.32 17.76 17.74
CA ALA A 394 8.92 17.96 16.43
C ALA A 394 10.32 18.58 16.53
N PHE A 395 10.52 19.56 17.41
CA PHE A 395 11.85 20.12 17.65
C PHE A 395 12.81 19.13 18.32
N ARG A 396 12.35 18.26 19.22
CA ARG A 396 13.20 17.17 19.74
C ARG A 396 13.63 16.21 18.60
N ALA A 397 12.74 15.90 17.66
CA ALA A 397 13.10 15.10 16.51
C ALA A 397 14.10 15.80 15.57
N PHE A 398 13.95 17.10 15.39
CA PHE A 398 14.93 17.94 14.69
C PHE A 398 16.29 17.91 15.39
N ASP A 399 16.33 18.12 16.70
CA ASP A 399 17.58 18.09 17.50
C ASP A 399 18.28 16.72 17.40
N TRP A 400 17.52 15.63 17.41
CA TRP A 400 18.02 14.28 17.19
C TRP A 400 18.67 14.13 15.80
N ILE A 401 18.03 14.67 14.75
CA ILE A 401 18.57 14.68 13.39
C ILE A 401 19.92 15.41 13.37
N CYS A 402 19.99 16.62 13.93
CA CYS A 402 21.21 17.41 14.02
C CYS A 402 22.33 16.70 14.77
N GLN A 403 21.97 16.04 15.89
CA GLN A 403 22.93 15.26 16.68
C GLN A 403 23.50 14.09 15.87
N LYS A 404 22.67 13.33 15.15
CA LYS A 404 23.13 12.20 14.32
C LYS A 404 24.07 12.64 13.22
N ARG A 405 23.79 13.75 12.58
CA ARG A 405 24.70 14.32 11.57
C ARG A 405 26.05 14.76 12.17
N LYS A 406 26.05 15.36 13.36
CA LYS A 406 27.28 15.70 14.09
C LYS A 406 28.10 14.47 14.50
N GLU A 407 27.45 13.38 14.91
CA GLU A 407 28.11 12.11 15.22
C GLU A 407 28.86 11.56 14.00
N ALA A 408 28.26 11.62 12.81
CA ALA A 408 28.91 11.20 11.57
C ALA A 408 30.06 12.15 11.16
N ALA A 409 29.92 13.46 11.41
CA ALA A 409 30.96 14.44 11.12
C ALA A 409 32.24 14.21 11.96
N ASN A 410 32.06 13.74 13.19
CA ASN A 410 33.17 13.54 14.15
C ASN A 410 33.80 12.14 14.07
N ASP A 411 33.19 11.20 13.34
CA ASP A 411 33.69 9.84 13.20
C ASP A 411 33.61 9.34 11.74
N PRO A 412 34.67 9.52 10.94
CA PRO A 412 34.66 9.07 9.54
C PRO A 412 34.38 7.57 9.34
N LYS A 413 34.51 6.75 10.39
CA LYS A 413 34.17 5.31 10.32
C LYS A 413 32.64 5.11 10.29
N LYS A 414 31.86 6.09 10.72
CA LYS A 414 30.41 6.02 10.71
C LYS A 414 29.79 6.47 9.38
N GLY A 415 30.56 7.09 8.48
CA GLY A 415 30.06 7.55 7.18
C GLY A 415 30.75 8.83 6.72
N MET A 416 30.22 9.46 5.68
CA MET A 416 30.70 10.77 5.23
C MET A 416 30.35 11.87 6.24
N PRO A 417 31.31 12.77 6.54
CA PRO A 417 31.07 13.89 7.46
C PRO A 417 29.86 14.76 7.05
N GLY A 418 29.03 15.06 8.01
CA GLY A 418 27.85 15.92 7.83
C GLY A 418 26.61 15.24 7.24
N PHE A 419 26.74 14.01 6.73
CA PHE A 419 25.62 13.15 6.37
C PHE A 419 25.13 12.33 7.57
N PHE A 420 24.05 11.59 7.39
CA PHE A 420 23.68 10.59 8.40
C PHE A 420 24.73 9.47 8.48
N PRO A 421 24.93 8.90 9.66
CA PRO A 421 25.78 7.73 9.80
C PRO A 421 25.21 6.54 9.03
N ALA A 422 26.07 5.58 8.71
CA ALA A 422 25.66 4.30 8.14
C ALA A 422 24.65 3.64 9.09
N ALA A 423 23.46 3.41 8.60
CA ALA A 423 22.34 2.89 9.37
C ALA A 423 21.43 2.02 8.47
N ARG A 424 20.49 1.34 9.07
CA ARG A 424 19.42 0.69 8.29
C ARG A 424 18.54 1.77 7.69
N ALA A 425 18.52 1.88 6.39
CA ALA A 425 17.70 2.85 5.67
C ALA A 425 16.51 2.20 4.93
N THR A 426 16.50 0.87 4.87
CA THR A 426 15.45 0.04 4.25
C THR A 426 15.44 -1.32 4.97
N ASP A 427 14.82 -2.36 4.41
CA ASP A 427 14.83 -3.75 4.90
C ASP A 427 16.23 -4.40 4.97
N ASN A 428 17.28 -3.61 4.86
CA ASN A 428 18.64 -4.08 4.91
C ASN A 428 19.02 -4.54 6.31
N LYS A 429 19.59 -5.73 6.40
CA LYS A 429 20.08 -6.29 7.67
C LYS A 429 21.38 -5.65 8.13
N THR A 430 22.13 -5.08 7.21
CA THR A 430 23.46 -4.47 7.47
C THR A 430 23.37 -2.97 7.31
N PRO A 431 23.85 -2.18 8.27
CA PRO A 431 23.93 -0.74 8.14
C PRO A 431 24.82 -0.35 6.95
N ILE A 432 24.31 0.55 6.11
CA ILE A 432 25.03 1.16 5.01
C ILE A 432 24.64 2.63 4.90
N GLN A 433 25.48 3.44 4.31
CA GLN A 433 25.16 4.86 4.07
C GLN A 433 24.40 5.03 2.76
N LEU A 434 23.10 4.76 2.78
CA LEU A 434 22.20 4.94 1.65
C LEU A 434 21.67 6.38 1.60
N TRP A 435 22.47 7.32 1.09
CA TRP A 435 22.13 8.74 1.08
C TRP A 435 20.86 9.07 0.29
N VAL A 436 20.53 8.28 -0.73
CA VAL A 436 19.33 8.46 -1.56
C VAL A 436 18.03 8.31 -0.77
N PHE A 437 18.01 7.50 0.29
CA PHE A 437 16.87 7.37 1.18
C PHE A 437 17.00 8.24 2.41
N THR A 438 18.11 8.08 3.13
CA THR A 438 18.27 8.68 4.44
C THR A 438 18.47 10.20 4.34
N ASP A 439 19.49 10.64 3.59
CA ASP A 439 19.83 12.06 3.55
C ASP A 439 18.86 12.87 2.70
N HIS A 440 18.37 12.31 1.59
CA HIS A 440 17.36 13.01 0.78
C HIS A 440 16.00 13.08 1.47
N SER A 441 15.56 12.04 2.19
CA SER A 441 14.33 12.15 2.97
C SER A 441 14.45 13.15 4.11
N THR A 442 15.62 13.21 4.75
CA THR A 442 15.94 14.21 5.75
C THR A 442 15.98 15.62 5.16
N LEU A 443 16.57 15.81 3.98
CA LEU A 443 16.55 17.09 3.27
C LEU A 443 15.12 17.58 3.01
N ALA A 444 14.25 16.68 2.54
CA ALA A 444 12.84 16.99 2.32
C ALA A 444 12.14 17.39 3.63
N ALA A 445 12.43 16.66 4.71
CA ALA A 445 11.89 16.97 6.03
C ALA A 445 12.34 18.34 6.55
N LEU A 446 13.65 18.61 6.52
CA LEU A 446 14.22 19.86 6.99
C LEU A 446 13.68 21.06 6.20
N LYS A 447 13.59 20.96 4.85
CA LYS A 447 12.99 22.01 4.03
C LYS A 447 11.53 22.26 4.41
N SER A 448 10.74 21.20 4.50
CA SER A 448 9.32 21.32 4.86
C SER A 448 9.15 21.88 6.27
N PHE A 449 9.99 21.45 7.22
CA PHE A 449 9.97 21.91 8.61
C PHE A 449 10.38 23.38 8.74
N ALA A 450 11.44 23.82 8.03
CA ALA A 450 11.84 25.22 7.98
C ALA A 450 10.72 26.13 7.44
N LEU A 451 10.07 25.69 6.34
CA LEU A 451 8.92 26.39 5.77
C LEU A 451 7.75 26.50 6.74
N ALA A 452 7.44 25.42 7.48
CA ALA A 452 6.37 25.41 8.47
C ALA A 452 6.72 26.26 9.69
N ALA A 453 7.93 26.12 10.25
CA ALA A 453 8.39 26.92 11.38
C ALA A 453 8.33 28.43 11.06
N ARG A 454 8.76 28.83 9.86
CA ARG A 454 8.65 30.22 9.40
C ARG A 454 7.20 30.66 9.21
N HIS A 455 6.35 29.83 8.62
CA HIS A 455 4.93 30.11 8.43
C HIS A 455 4.20 30.39 9.76
N PHE A 456 4.54 29.64 10.81
CA PHE A 456 3.94 29.79 12.12
C PHE A 456 4.67 30.79 13.03
N GLY A 457 5.75 31.41 12.57
CA GLY A 457 6.51 32.39 13.32
C GLY A 457 7.32 31.82 14.49
N ASP A 458 7.83 30.59 14.30
CA ASP A 458 8.62 29.93 15.35
C ASP A 458 9.99 30.58 15.52
N SER A 459 10.42 30.75 16.76
CA SER A 459 11.73 31.40 17.09
C SER A 459 12.93 30.59 16.61
N ARG A 460 12.78 29.29 16.38
CA ARG A 460 13.84 28.40 15.88
C ARG A 460 13.84 28.22 14.35
N ALA A 461 13.01 28.97 13.61
CA ALA A 461 12.88 28.81 12.16
C ALA A 461 14.20 29.00 11.40
N ASP A 462 15.03 29.96 11.83
CA ASP A 462 16.33 30.24 11.20
C ASP A 462 17.36 29.12 11.49
N GLU A 463 17.30 28.50 12.67
CA GLU A 463 18.13 27.33 13.01
C GLU A 463 17.80 26.15 12.09
N VAL A 464 16.52 25.85 11.89
CA VAL A 464 16.07 24.78 10.97
C VAL A 464 16.48 25.09 9.53
N GLN A 465 16.36 26.35 9.10
CA GLN A 465 16.78 26.80 7.78
C GLN A 465 18.29 26.60 7.57
N ALA A 466 19.10 26.95 8.56
CA ALA A 466 20.55 26.79 8.49
C ALA A 466 20.94 25.31 8.35
N GLU A 467 20.32 24.42 9.10
CA GLU A 467 20.56 22.96 9.00
C GLU A 467 20.12 22.39 7.65
N TYR A 468 18.99 22.89 7.11
CA TYR A 468 18.56 22.54 5.75
C TYR A 468 19.59 22.95 4.69
N GLU A 469 20.08 24.21 4.74
CA GLU A 469 21.04 24.73 3.75
C GLU A 469 22.38 24.00 3.85
N ASP A 470 22.84 23.65 5.05
CA ASP A 470 24.05 22.86 5.25
C ASP A 470 23.94 21.50 4.59
N LEU A 471 22.89 20.73 4.91
CA LEU A 471 22.67 19.41 4.30
C LEU A 471 22.47 19.51 2.78
N ARG A 472 21.72 20.53 2.32
CA ARG A 472 21.52 20.78 0.90
C ARG A 472 22.85 21.04 0.18
N GLY A 473 23.74 21.85 0.78
CA GLY A 473 25.06 22.16 0.23
C GLY A 473 25.94 20.91 0.08
N LEU A 474 25.94 20.04 1.08
CA LEU A 474 26.67 18.77 1.05
C LEU A 474 26.13 17.84 -0.04
N ILE A 475 24.81 17.62 -0.09
CA ILE A 475 24.17 16.79 -1.11
C ILE A 475 24.45 17.35 -2.51
N ALA A 476 24.28 18.67 -2.69
CA ALA A 476 24.54 19.34 -3.96
C ALA A 476 25.98 19.16 -4.44
N SER A 477 26.95 19.25 -3.52
CA SER A 477 28.38 19.04 -3.81
C SER A 477 28.66 17.62 -4.30
N VAL A 478 28.11 16.61 -3.64
CA VAL A 478 28.24 15.21 -4.04
C VAL A 478 27.53 14.94 -5.36
N TYR A 479 26.31 15.42 -5.52
CA TYR A 479 25.57 15.27 -6.78
C TYR A 479 26.32 15.90 -7.95
N LYS A 480 26.80 17.13 -7.77
CA LYS A 480 27.58 17.87 -8.79
C LYS A 480 28.79 17.07 -9.27
N LYS A 481 29.54 16.43 -8.36
CA LYS A 481 30.66 15.57 -8.72
C LYS A 481 30.25 14.46 -9.68
N PHE A 482 29.11 13.82 -9.46
CA PHE A 482 28.62 12.75 -10.33
C PHE A 482 28.06 13.29 -11.65
N SER A 483 27.32 14.40 -11.62
CA SER A 483 26.80 15.06 -12.83
C SER A 483 27.93 15.57 -13.72
N ASP A 484 28.96 16.21 -13.14
CA ASP A 484 30.13 16.70 -13.90
C ASP A 484 30.90 15.55 -14.56
N ALA A 485 31.06 14.42 -13.88
CA ALA A 485 31.71 13.23 -14.45
C ALA A 485 30.92 12.60 -15.61
N ALA A 486 29.66 12.97 -15.73
CA ALA A 486 28.75 12.54 -16.80
C ALA A 486 28.37 13.69 -17.77
N LYS A 487 29.07 14.83 -17.73
CA LYS A 487 28.71 16.04 -18.49
C LYS A 487 28.57 15.75 -19.99
N ASP A 488 29.51 15.04 -20.57
CA ASP A 488 29.56 14.74 -21.99
C ASP A 488 28.92 13.39 -22.34
N LYS A 489 28.17 12.80 -21.44
CA LYS A 489 27.46 11.52 -21.64
C LYS A 489 25.98 11.78 -21.84
N ASP A 490 25.35 10.97 -22.68
CA ASP A 490 23.89 11.01 -22.90
C ASP A 490 23.11 10.30 -21.78
N GLU A 491 23.81 9.67 -20.86
CA GLU A 491 23.25 8.94 -19.74
C GLU A 491 24.21 8.82 -18.57
N PHE A 492 23.66 8.74 -17.37
CA PHE A 492 24.38 8.34 -16.18
C PHE A 492 23.45 7.79 -15.10
N ARG A 493 24.04 7.10 -14.14
CA ARG A 493 23.35 6.59 -12.97
C ARG A 493 23.77 7.37 -11.73
N ILE A 494 22.81 7.78 -10.93
CA ILE A 494 23.08 8.37 -9.62
C ILE A 494 23.51 7.24 -8.68
N PRO A 495 24.70 7.29 -8.06
CA PRO A 495 25.11 6.31 -7.07
C PRO A 495 24.18 6.27 -5.86
N ILE A 496 24.00 5.08 -5.26
CA ILE A 496 23.15 4.88 -4.08
C ILE A 496 23.88 5.18 -2.76
N VAL A 497 25.20 5.30 -2.82
CA VAL A 497 26.05 5.72 -1.70
C VAL A 497 26.81 7.00 -2.09
N PRO A 498 27.11 7.90 -1.14
CA PRO A 498 27.72 9.19 -1.48
C PRO A 498 29.18 9.08 -1.92
N SER A 499 29.88 7.98 -1.61
CA SER A 499 31.22 7.69 -2.11
C SER A 499 31.27 7.40 -3.61
N GLY A 500 30.15 6.93 -4.19
CA GLY A 500 30.08 6.45 -5.58
C GLY A 500 30.48 5.00 -5.78
N ASP A 501 31.05 4.34 -4.79
CA ASP A 501 31.46 2.93 -4.84
C ASP A 501 30.30 2.04 -4.36
N ASP A 502 29.34 1.81 -5.24
CA ASP A 502 28.12 1.09 -4.92
C ASP A 502 27.87 -0.17 -5.74
N GLU A 503 28.81 -0.59 -6.58
CA GLU A 503 28.62 -1.79 -7.41
C GLU A 503 28.35 -3.06 -6.60
N ALA A 504 29.06 -3.24 -5.49
CA ALA A 504 28.87 -4.38 -4.61
C ALA A 504 27.47 -4.40 -4.02
N PHE A 505 26.92 -3.23 -3.67
CA PHE A 505 25.56 -3.08 -3.15
C PHE A 505 24.54 -3.40 -4.23
N ILE A 506 24.75 -2.93 -5.45
CA ILE A 506 23.87 -3.20 -6.59
C ILE A 506 23.85 -4.69 -6.92
N LYS A 507 25.01 -5.33 -6.99
CA LYS A 507 25.14 -6.77 -7.18
C LYS A 507 24.47 -7.56 -6.04
N ALA A 508 24.50 -7.02 -4.83
CA ALA A 508 23.81 -7.60 -3.68
C ALA A 508 22.30 -7.35 -3.68
N GLY A 509 21.75 -6.61 -4.66
CA GLY A 509 20.35 -6.31 -4.77
C GLY A 509 19.89 -5.05 -4.01
N TYR A 510 20.83 -4.14 -3.67
CA TYR A 510 20.48 -2.82 -3.20
C TYR A 510 20.17 -1.90 -4.41
N PHE A 511 19.56 -0.89 -4.32
CA PHE A 511 18.39 -0.33 -4.82
C PHE A 511 18.54 0.90 -5.74
N ASN A 512 17.79 0.97 -6.83
CA ASN A 512 17.80 2.07 -7.80
C ASN A 512 16.46 2.80 -7.99
N ASN A 513 15.39 2.42 -7.32
CA ASN A 513 14.09 3.06 -7.48
C ASN A 513 14.05 4.50 -6.98
N ALA A 514 14.96 4.86 -6.10
CA ALA A 514 15.01 6.19 -5.51
C ALA A 514 15.62 7.26 -6.42
N GLN A 515 16.12 6.93 -7.61
CA GLN A 515 16.75 7.93 -8.48
C GLN A 515 15.78 9.02 -8.92
N GLY A 516 14.55 8.66 -9.24
CA GLY A 516 13.50 9.64 -9.49
C GLY A 516 13.22 10.57 -8.31
N TYR A 517 13.30 10.04 -7.07
CA TYR A 517 13.16 10.83 -5.86
C TYR A 517 14.29 11.84 -5.67
N VAL A 518 15.54 11.42 -5.90
CA VAL A 518 16.71 12.31 -5.85
C VAL A 518 16.59 13.43 -6.87
N LEU A 519 16.20 13.10 -8.12
CA LEU A 519 16.00 14.09 -9.18
C LEU A 519 14.90 15.08 -8.81
N ARG A 520 13.75 14.57 -8.36
CA ARG A 520 12.63 15.42 -7.93
C ARG A 520 13.04 16.41 -6.86
N LEU A 521 13.62 15.93 -5.76
CA LEU A 521 14.09 16.79 -4.69
C LEU A 521 15.17 17.76 -5.15
N GLY A 522 16.10 17.29 -5.97
CA GLY A 522 17.17 18.13 -6.49
C GLY A 522 16.68 19.25 -7.40
N LEU A 523 15.66 18.99 -8.22
CA LEU A 523 15.00 20.02 -9.02
C LEU A 523 14.28 21.04 -8.11
N GLU A 524 13.48 20.57 -7.15
CA GLU A 524 12.75 21.44 -6.22
C GLU A 524 13.67 22.18 -5.24
N CYS A 525 14.85 21.65 -4.92
CA CYS A 525 15.86 22.29 -4.08
C CYS A 525 16.92 23.06 -4.89
N GLY A 526 16.86 23.05 -6.23
CA GLY A 526 17.67 23.85 -7.13
C GLY A 526 19.13 23.41 -7.25
N TYR A 527 19.46 22.12 -7.06
CA TYR A 527 20.81 21.60 -7.25
C TYR A 527 20.95 20.54 -8.38
N VAL A 528 19.84 20.08 -8.95
CA VAL A 528 19.84 19.16 -10.10
C VAL A 528 19.53 19.94 -11.36
N PRO A 529 20.37 19.88 -12.41
CA PRO A 529 20.06 20.43 -13.71
C PRO A 529 18.90 19.67 -14.38
N GLN A 530 17.97 20.39 -15.04
CA GLN A 530 16.85 19.75 -15.75
C GLN A 530 17.32 18.75 -16.82
N SER A 531 18.47 19.02 -17.47
CA SER A 531 19.08 18.13 -18.48
C SER A 531 19.43 16.75 -17.92
N ASP A 532 19.68 16.62 -16.63
CA ASP A 532 20.08 15.37 -16.01
C ASP A 532 18.92 14.37 -15.91
N VAL A 533 17.69 14.85 -15.84
CA VAL A 533 16.49 14.00 -15.77
C VAL A 533 16.49 13.00 -16.94
N MET A 534 16.64 13.49 -18.16
CA MET A 534 16.63 12.61 -19.34
C MET A 534 17.86 11.71 -19.42
N LYS A 535 19.02 12.19 -18.98
CA LYS A 535 20.26 11.36 -18.93
C LYS A 535 20.08 10.17 -18.00
N VAL A 536 19.52 10.40 -16.81
CA VAL A 536 19.26 9.31 -15.83
C VAL A 536 18.17 8.38 -16.34
N TYR A 537 17.11 8.92 -16.95
CA TYR A 537 16.06 8.10 -17.54
C TYR A 537 16.55 7.22 -18.70
N ASN A 538 17.38 7.77 -19.58
CA ASN A 538 18.00 7.02 -20.68
C ASN A 538 18.84 5.85 -20.14
N TRP A 539 19.60 6.09 -19.06
CA TRP A 539 20.29 5.00 -18.39
C TRP A 539 19.35 3.91 -17.88
N HIS A 540 18.20 4.28 -17.28
CA HIS A 540 17.19 3.33 -16.82
C HIS A 540 16.62 2.51 -17.98
N LEU A 541 16.28 3.14 -19.09
CA LEU A 541 15.79 2.46 -20.29
C LEU A 541 16.84 1.47 -20.85
N ARG A 542 18.07 1.94 -21.06
CA ARG A 542 19.13 1.12 -21.65
C ARG A 542 19.53 -0.04 -20.73
N SER A 543 19.55 0.18 -19.45
CA SER A 543 19.88 -0.88 -18.46
C SER A 543 18.72 -1.85 -18.21
N GLY A 544 17.58 -1.70 -18.88
CA GLY A 544 16.38 -2.50 -18.67
C GLY A 544 15.74 -2.29 -17.29
N LYS A 545 16.01 -1.14 -16.65
CA LYS A 545 15.42 -0.77 -15.35
C LYS A 545 14.12 0.01 -15.50
N ALA A 546 13.90 0.61 -16.64
CA ALA A 546 12.63 1.20 -17.04
C ALA A 546 12.09 0.47 -18.27
N SER A 547 10.77 0.46 -18.41
CA SER A 547 10.07 -0.10 -19.57
C SER A 547 9.70 1.01 -20.55
N PRO A 548 9.82 0.80 -21.86
CA PRO A 548 9.28 1.72 -22.86
C PRO A 548 7.77 1.96 -22.72
N LYS A 549 7.06 1.13 -21.98
CA LYS A 549 5.64 1.27 -21.66
C LYS A 549 5.37 2.36 -20.61
N GLY A 550 6.39 3.05 -20.11
CA GLY A 550 6.27 4.12 -19.10
C GLY A 550 6.49 3.69 -17.66
N LEU A 551 6.83 2.43 -17.42
CA LEU A 551 7.11 1.96 -16.05
C LEU A 551 8.56 2.22 -15.68
N CYS A 552 8.77 2.79 -14.50
CA CYS A 552 10.09 3.06 -13.94
C CYS A 552 10.41 1.97 -12.94
N ALA A 553 11.39 1.16 -13.27
CA ALA A 553 11.69 -0.04 -12.51
C ALA A 553 12.18 0.26 -11.09
N ASN A 554 11.69 -0.53 -10.18
CA ASN A 554 12.46 -0.92 -9.02
C ASN A 554 13.57 -1.90 -9.45
N HIS A 555 14.49 -2.28 -8.58
CA HIS A 555 15.50 -3.25 -8.97
C HIS A 555 14.98 -4.69 -8.85
N PRO A 556 15.56 -5.66 -9.56
CA PRO A 556 15.27 -7.05 -9.32
C PRO A 556 15.75 -7.45 -7.90
N SER A 557 14.93 -8.18 -7.16
CA SER A 557 15.40 -8.83 -5.93
C SER A 557 16.47 -9.85 -6.24
N LYS A 558 17.29 -10.24 -5.26
CA LYS A 558 18.27 -11.33 -5.43
C LYS A 558 17.68 -12.60 -6.04
N LYS A 559 16.42 -12.90 -5.72
CA LYS A 559 15.66 -14.01 -6.28
C LYS A 559 15.35 -13.78 -7.76
N ASN A 560 14.95 -12.57 -8.11
CA ASN A 560 14.54 -12.19 -9.45
C ASN A 560 15.73 -12.00 -10.41
N LEU A 561 16.94 -11.82 -9.90
CA LEU A 561 18.15 -11.80 -10.74
C LEU A 561 18.33 -13.10 -11.52
N LYS A 562 17.92 -14.24 -10.97
CA LYS A 562 17.94 -15.54 -11.66
C LYS A 562 16.89 -15.62 -12.76
N ASP A 563 15.73 -15.03 -12.52
CA ASP A 563 14.56 -15.13 -13.40
C ASP A 563 14.48 -13.98 -14.41
N LYS A 564 15.41 -13.01 -14.36
CA LYS A 564 15.42 -11.79 -15.18
C LYS A 564 14.12 -10.96 -15.12
N HIS A 565 13.28 -11.20 -14.11
CA HIS A 565 12.02 -10.49 -13.97
C HIS A 565 12.21 -9.21 -13.17
N ILE A 566 11.70 -8.12 -13.70
CA ILE A 566 11.66 -6.81 -13.06
C ILE A 566 10.27 -6.59 -12.50
N TRP A 567 10.18 -5.98 -11.34
CA TRP A 567 8.93 -5.49 -10.78
C TRP A 567 8.98 -3.99 -10.59
N TYR A 568 7.83 -3.37 -10.65
CA TYR A 568 7.63 -1.93 -10.59
C TYR A 568 6.89 -1.54 -9.32
N THR A 569 6.93 -0.27 -8.96
CA THR A 569 6.28 0.26 -7.76
C THR A 569 5.84 1.69 -7.96
N THR A 570 4.66 2.03 -7.46
CA THR A 570 4.14 3.41 -7.46
C THR A 570 5.08 4.42 -6.80
N ASN A 571 5.97 3.94 -5.91
CA ASN A 571 6.98 4.80 -5.28
C ASN A 571 7.99 5.37 -6.30
N ALA A 572 8.39 4.60 -7.29
CA ALA A 572 9.25 5.12 -8.37
C ALA A 572 8.45 6.01 -9.33
N GLU A 573 7.27 5.54 -9.74
CA GLU A 573 6.47 6.17 -10.78
C GLU A 573 6.05 7.60 -10.42
N GLN A 574 5.62 7.86 -9.18
CA GLN A 574 5.22 9.21 -8.76
C GLN A 574 6.35 10.24 -8.90
N HIS A 575 7.58 9.85 -8.67
CA HIS A 575 8.72 10.77 -8.75
C HIS A 575 9.12 11.04 -10.19
N TRP A 576 9.14 10.01 -11.05
CA TRP A 576 9.40 10.15 -12.47
C TRP A 576 8.31 10.96 -13.18
N TYR A 577 7.03 10.70 -12.87
CA TYR A 577 5.89 11.49 -13.35
C TYR A 577 6.12 12.98 -13.09
N TRP A 578 6.45 13.34 -11.86
CA TRP A 578 6.66 14.73 -11.48
C TRP A 578 7.91 15.33 -12.17
N CYS A 579 9.01 14.58 -12.26
CA CYS A 579 10.22 15.03 -12.96
C CYS A 579 9.90 15.37 -14.42
N PHE A 580 9.15 14.52 -15.12
CA PHE A 580 8.77 14.77 -16.51
C PHE A 580 7.87 16.00 -16.66
N ARG A 581 6.87 16.17 -15.79
CA ARG A 581 6.06 17.41 -15.76
C ARG A 581 6.94 18.65 -15.57
N HIS A 582 7.88 18.58 -14.63
CA HIS A 582 8.75 19.72 -14.31
C HIS A 582 9.66 20.15 -15.46
N ILE A 583 10.11 19.22 -16.31
CA ILE A 583 10.96 19.51 -17.47
C ILE A 583 10.17 19.70 -18.78
N GLY A 584 8.84 19.76 -18.72
CA GLY A 584 7.96 19.96 -19.89
C GLY A 584 7.83 18.74 -20.80
N ARG A 585 8.12 17.52 -20.30
CA ARG A 585 7.90 16.25 -21.01
C ARG A 585 6.58 15.63 -20.60
N ASP A 586 5.49 16.35 -20.88
CA ASP A 586 4.13 15.92 -20.57
C ASP A 586 3.77 14.59 -21.23
N ASP A 587 4.31 14.32 -22.41
CA ASP A 587 4.19 13.04 -23.13
C ASP A 587 4.67 11.85 -22.26
N LEU A 588 5.82 11.99 -21.61
CA LEU A 588 6.36 10.95 -20.74
C LEU A 588 5.62 10.90 -19.39
N ALA A 589 5.21 12.03 -18.86
CA ALA A 589 4.43 12.07 -17.62
C ALA A 589 3.08 11.35 -17.80
N ASP A 590 2.35 11.63 -18.87
CA ASP A 590 1.09 10.95 -19.18
C ASP A 590 1.31 9.45 -19.39
N LEU A 591 2.35 9.08 -20.13
CA LEU A 591 2.72 7.66 -20.31
C LEU A 591 2.99 6.96 -18.96
N VAL A 592 3.71 7.59 -18.03
CA VAL A 592 3.97 7.03 -16.71
C VAL A 592 2.68 6.89 -15.89
N PHE A 593 1.82 7.90 -15.92
CA PHE A 593 0.54 7.87 -15.20
C PHE A 593 -0.35 6.74 -15.72
N ASP A 594 -0.55 6.67 -17.02
CA ASP A 594 -1.40 5.67 -17.68
C ASP A 594 -0.86 4.25 -17.43
N ALA A 595 0.46 4.06 -17.56
CA ALA A 595 1.10 2.79 -17.25
C ALA A 595 0.94 2.42 -15.77
N THR A 596 1.09 3.38 -14.87
CA THR A 596 0.90 3.13 -13.44
C THR A 596 -0.51 2.65 -13.16
N VAL A 597 -1.53 3.34 -13.65
CA VAL A 597 -2.93 2.92 -13.46
C VAL A 597 -3.20 1.57 -14.12
N LYS A 598 -2.70 1.36 -15.36
CA LYS A 598 -2.90 0.11 -16.10
C LYS A 598 -2.32 -1.11 -15.39
N TYR A 599 -1.12 -1.00 -14.82
CA TYR A 599 -0.36 -2.15 -14.32
C TYR A 599 -0.36 -2.27 -12.79
N SER A 600 -0.70 -1.21 -12.05
CA SER A 600 -0.72 -1.25 -10.58
C SER A 600 -2.12 -1.27 -9.97
N VAL A 601 -3.18 -1.08 -10.75
CA VAL A 601 -4.56 -1.01 -10.26
C VAL A 601 -5.38 -2.16 -10.80
N SER A 602 -5.98 -2.95 -9.91
CA SER A 602 -6.86 -4.07 -10.29
C SER A 602 -8.23 -3.56 -10.80
N ASP A 603 -9.05 -4.48 -11.33
CA ASP A 603 -10.41 -4.16 -11.76
C ASP A 603 -11.27 -3.65 -10.59
N GLU A 604 -10.98 -4.07 -9.35
CA GLU A 604 -11.63 -3.58 -8.15
C GLU A 604 -10.94 -2.35 -7.55
N TYR A 605 -10.09 -1.71 -8.31
CA TYR A 605 -9.30 -0.53 -7.92
C TYR A 605 -8.31 -0.73 -6.77
N TYR A 606 -7.96 -1.96 -6.41
CA TYR A 606 -6.89 -2.20 -5.45
C TYR A 606 -5.52 -1.96 -6.08
N VAL A 607 -4.62 -1.39 -5.31
CA VAL A 607 -3.24 -1.11 -5.72
C VAL A 607 -2.31 -2.15 -5.11
N GLY A 608 -1.39 -2.68 -5.89
CA GLY A 608 -0.28 -3.50 -5.39
C GLY A 608 0.92 -2.63 -5.02
N GLU A 609 1.66 -3.00 -3.98
CA GLU A 609 2.95 -2.36 -3.71
C GLU A 609 3.92 -2.58 -4.86
N ARG A 610 3.86 -3.80 -5.41
CA ARG A 610 4.69 -4.23 -6.54
C ARG A 610 3.82 -4.87 -7.59
N TYR A 611 4.18 -4.67 -8.83
CA TYR A 611 3.45 -5.19 -9.98
C TYR A 611 4.40 -5.44 -11.15
N ARG A 612 3.93 -6.14 -12.16
CA ARG A 612 4.67 -6.48 -13.38
C ARG A 612 3.82 -6.17 -14.61
N ASP A 613 4.49 -5.94 -15.71
CA ASP A 613 3.82 -5.68 -17.00
C ASP A 613 3.66 -6.95 -17.86
N ASP A 614 4.07 -8.09 -17.33
CA ASP A 614 4.01 -9.39 -18.00
C ASP A 614 3.24 -10.46 -17.19
N ASN A 615 2.87 -10.17 -15.93
CA ASN A 615 2.14 -11.10 -15.07
C ASN A 615 1.11 -10.39 -14.20
N PRO A 616 -0.19 -10.42 -14.56
CA PRO A 616 -1.24 -9.76 -13.80
C PRO A 616 -1.50 -10.38 -12.42
N TRP A 617 -0.99 -11.57 -12.16
CA TRP A 617 -1.08 -12.26 -10.87
C TRP A 617 0.06 -11.88 -9.91
N TYR A 618 1.12 -11.24 -10.39
CA TYR A 618 2.17 -10.73 -9.51
C TYR A 618 1.73 -9.40 -8.90
N PHE A 619 1.04 -9.50 -7.79
CA PHE A 619 0.41 -8.36 -7.11
C PHE A 619 0.56 -8.45 -5.59
N PRO A 620 1.81 -8.64 -5.09
CA PRO A 620 2.07 -8.77 -3.68
C PRO A 620 1.74 -7.47 -2.93
N TRP A 621 1.43 -7.60 -1.65
CA TRP A 621 1.13 -6.47 -0.77
C TRP A 621 -0.09 -5.63 -1.20
N SER A 622 -1.02 -6.22 -1.93
CA SER A 622 -2.33 -5.64 -2.20
C SER A 622 -3.31 -6.00 -1.07
N PRO A 623 -4.20 -5.07 -0.66
CA PRO A 623 -4.27 -3.66 -0.99
C PRO A 623 -3.09 -2.86 -0.43
N ASN A 624 -2.61 -1.85 -1.17
CA ASN A 624 -1.52 -0.96 -0.76
C ASN A 624 -1.99 0.49 -0.69
N ALA A 625 -2.20 1.00 0.50
CA ALA A 625 -2.76 2.33 0.70
C ALA A 625 -1.78 3.46 0.35
N SER A 626 -0.49 3.26 0.54
CA SER A 626 0.51 4.23 0.11
C SER A 626 0.55 4.36 -1.41
N GLY A 627 0.38 3.24 -2.13
CA GLY A 627 0.21 3.26 -3.58
C GLY A 627 -1.03 4.03 -4.02
N SER A 628 -2.13 3.87 -3.30
CA SER A 628 -3.36 4.65 -3.54
C SER A 628 -3.10 6.16 -3.37
N GLY A 629 -2.43 6.55 -2.30
CA GLY A 629 -2.05 7.95 -2.06
C GLY A 629 -1.15 8.51 -3.15
N ARG A 630 -0.17 7.73 -3.63
CA ARG A 630 0.75 8.13 -4.71
C ARG A 630 0.04 8.37 -6.03
N ILE A 631 -0.91 7.52 -6.41
CA ILE A 631 -1.70 7.70 -7.62
C ILE A 631 -2.55 8.98 -7.53
N ILE A 632 -3.18 9.24 -6.38
CA ILE A 632 -3.93 10.48 -6.16
C ILE A 632 -3.01 11.71 -6.27
N ARG A 633 -1.82 11.66 -5.68
CA ARG A 633 -0.83 12.76 -5.78
C ARG A 633 -0.38 13.01 -7.23
N MET A 634 -0.17 11.97 -8.03
CA MET A 634 0.10 12.11 -9.46
C MET A 634 -1.09 12.75 -10.19
N LEU A 635 -2.31 12.28 -9.94
CA LEU A 635 -3.51 12.81 -10.56
C LEU A 635 -3.71 14.31 -10.25
N LEU A 636 -3.32 14.75 -9.05
CA LEU A 636 -3.38 16.15 -8.61
C LEU A 636 -2.14 16.97 -8.99
N ASN A 637 -1.14 16.35 -9.60
CA ASN A 637 0.17 16.96 -9.87
C ASN A 637 0.77 17.64 -8.63
N ASP A 638 0.69 16.96 -7.48
CA ASP A 638 1.10 17.51 -6.19
C ASP A 638 2.62 17.67 -6.10
N SER A 639 3.08 18.88 -5.78
CA SER A 639 4.49 19.17 -5.50
C SER A 639 4.96 18.53 -4.19
N GLN A 640 6.28 18.43 -3.98
CA GLN A 640 6.84 17.92 -2.73
C GLN A 640 6.69 18.93 -1.58
N PHE A 641 6.68 20.23 -1.86
CA PHE A 641 6.66 21.32 -0.86
C PHE A 641 5.49 22.28 -0.99
#